data_866ee3295aa625f5aeab96edf5bbf3a9
#
_entry.id   866ee3295aa625f5aeab96edf5bbf3a9
#
_cell.length_a   1.000
_cell.length_b   1.000
_cell.length_c   1.000
_cell.angle_alpha   90.00
_cell.angle_beta   90.00
_cell.angle_gamma   90.00
#
_symmetry.space_group_name_H-M   'P 1'
#
loop_
_entity.id
_entity.type
_entity.pdbx_description
1 polymer ?
#
loop_
_entity_poly.entity_id
_entity_poly.type
_entity_poly.pdbx_seq_one_letter_code
_entity_poly.pdbx_strand_id
1 'polypeptide(L)'
;MRSICFRAVLTLVLVSFLPTQAAAPPEKLPGVVSNLPPVQVLVPGFTVRELPVQLRNVNNLVYAPDGRLFALGYDGNVYQLTDTDGDGLEDAATFFYKNERGEIPPSIGMTWGPGGLYIASHGRVIQLKDKGDGTAELVTVTGGWVPPTAAAGSNLDAVGIAVDAAGNIYFGIGCDAWNAAYRVNKATGASDYNLYSERGTIIKLSPDWKRRDIISTGLRFPVSLAFNAAGDLFCSEQEGATWLPNGNPFDELLHIVKGRHYGFPPRHPLYLPGVIDEPSLFDYRPQHQSTCGLHFNEPVAGRGNIVGPAWWRGDAFMAGESRGKIWRTKLVKTAAGYVAKNDLIACLSMLTIDAVPTPQGDLLVACHSGAPDWGTGPQGQGKLFKISYVSNDAPQPVLAYASSPTETRVVFDRPIDPTQLKNLAARSGVTMGIHVTAGGRFESFVPGYQVVNDQAAVSKTEIKVLSAGIAPDNRSLVFQTAPRTEAMNCAVMLPEGRNLLRAQNSNRNELMQHAAIDVLTDLTGVEAEWRDESGQAKWSGWLPHLDLAAVRGFTAGSEEHSRLFALLKTPGKLLLRAQLDLHLMLRTAIQPGAKLDFEYPSETVTVALKSGGKLDLKTGSSVAVKRVSDHELNFTTESRENKWVPIEVVLATGTAEASLDVSWFTGEDIRSRALLTRRVLLPWARPPSGGAPATMVRKIPEIAGGDWQRGRQLFFGEQAACSKCHKVREEGGLIGPDLSNLVFRDYASVMKDIMQPSAAINPDRIAYNVELKDGGSVSGVVLEDNVQSLTLGQVTGGNMVIQKSNVASLKASAVSLMPEGLLQAMNPQQQKDLMTFLLVDGPKDQTKQ
;
A
#
# COMPACT_ATOMS: atom_id res chain seq x y z
N MET A 1 11.63 -78.05 38.35
CA MET A 1 12.59 -77.71 39.41
C MET A 1 12.95 -76.25 39.33
N ARG A 2 12.71 -75.52 40.41
CA ARG A 2 13.11 -74.18 40.77
C ARG A 2 12.64 -73.04 39.91
N SER A 3 11.48 -72.43 40.36
CA SER A 3 11.03 -71.03 40.18
C SER A 3 12.09 -70.06 40.63
N ILE A 4 12.29 -68.99 39.87
CA ILE A 4 12.88 -67.71 40.32
C ILE A 4 11.86 -66.62 39.99
N CYS A 5 11.25 -66.08 41.05
CA CYS A 5 10.41 -64.89 41.02
C CYS A 5 11.28 -63.62 40.80
N PHE A 6 10.99 -62.84 39.76
CA PHE A 6 11.44 -61.46 39.69
C PHE A 6 10.31 -60.54 40.08
N ARG A 7 10.48 -59.79 41.19
CA ARG A 7 9.59 -58.68 41.59
C ARG A 7 10.00 -57.45 40.79
N ALA A 8 9.09 -57.01 39.91
CA ALA A 8 9.20 -55.71 39.29
C ALA A 8 8.60 -54.65 40.25
N VAL A 9 9.42 -53.68 40.64
CA VAL A 9 9.01 -52.46 41.34
C VAL A 9 8.52 -51.49 40.33
N LEU A 10 7.22 -51.20 40.31
CA LEU A 10 6.57 -50.21 39.47
C LEU A 10 6.69 -48.85 40.18
N THR A 11 7.61 -48.02 39.70
CA THR A 11 7.70 -46.61 40.12
C THR A 11 6.68 -45.81 39.36
N LEU A 12 5.60 -45.42 40.00
CA LEU A 12 4.58 -44.48 39.45
C LEU A 12 5.16 -43.08 39.45
N VAL A 13 5.52 -42.59 38.27
CA VAL A 13 5.84 -41.17 38.04
C VAL A 13 4.51 -40.45 37.85
N LEU A 14 4.04 -39.71 38.88
CA LEU A 14 2.97 -38.77 38.75
C LEU A 14 3.44 -37.60 37.88
N VAL A 15 3.09 -37.60 36.60
CA VAL A 15 3.20 -36.40 35.74
C VAL A 15 1.95 -35.54 36.05
N SER A 16 2.17 -34.49 36.83
CA SER A 16 1.16 -33.45 37.01
C SER A 16 0.96 -32.68 35.70
N PHE A 17 -0.11 -33.00 34.98
CA PHE A 17 -0.61 -32.16 33.92
C PHE A 17 -1.11 -30.85 34.54
N LEU A 18 -0.31 -29.81 34.45
CA LEU A 18 -0.81 -28.44 34.55
C LEU A 18 -1.81 -28.24 33.40
N PRO A 19 -3.02 -27.75 33.65
CA PRO A 19 -3.92 -27.41 32.57
C PRO A 19 -3.23 -26.31 31.73
N THR A 20 -2.90 -26.63 30.50
CA THR A 20 -2.60 -25.61 29.50
C THR A 20 -3.81 -24.70 29.47
N GLN A 21 -3.68 -23.48 29.98
CA GLN A 21 -4.65 -22.43 29.74
C GLN A 21 -4.86 -22.35 28.21
N ALA A 22 -6.05 -22.73 27.75
CA ALA A 22 -6.45 -22.51 26.40
C ALA A 22 -6.24 -21.01 26.13
N ALA A 23 -5.45 -20.70 25.11
CA ALA A 23 -5.28 -19.33 24.68
C ALA A 23 -6.68 -18.73 24.50
N ALA A 24 -6.91 -17.57 25.12
CA ALA A 24 -8.16 -16.84 24.92
C ALA A 24 -8.41 -16.72 23.41
N PRO A 25 -9.65 -16.92 22.94
CA PRO A 25 -9.96 -16.76 21.53
C PRO A 25 -9.48 -15.38 21.10
N PRO A 26 -8.85 -15.24 19.93
CA PRO A 26 -8.32 -13.96 19.48
C PRO A 26 -9.44 -12.92 19.55
N GLU A 27 -9.16 -11.84 20.26
CA GLU A 27 -10.07 -10.72 20.40
C GLU A 27 -10.49 -10.26 18.99
N LYS A 28 -11.79 -10.14 18.73
CA LYS A 28 -12.30 -9.76 17.42
C LYS A 28 -11.72 -8.40 17.06
N LEU A 29 -10.77 -8.38 16.16
CA LEU A 29 -10.23 -7.13 15.63
C LEU A 29 -11.38 -6.28 15.06
N PRO A 30 -11.41 -4.96 15.33
CA PRO A 30 -12.42 -4.09 14.75
C PRO A 30 -12.42 -4.23 13.22
N GLY A 31 -13.56 -4.43 12.61
CA GLY A 31 -13.72 -4.51 11.15
C GLY A 31 -13.65 -5.90 10.54
N VAL A 32 -13.48 -6.95 11.36
CA VAL A 32 -13.54 -8.33 10.87
C VAL A 32 -14.96 -8.87 11.00
N VAL A 33 -15.59 -9.19 9.88
CA VAL A 33 -16.97 -9.69 9.82
C VAL A 33 -16.94 -11.22 9.72
N SER A 34 -17.75 -11.91 10.54
CA SER A 34 -17.82 -13.38 10.55
C SER A 34 -18.49 -13.96 9.29
N ASN A 35 -19.34 -13.19 8.62
CA ASN A 35 -19.91 -13.51 7.31
C ASN A 35 -19.32 -12.54 6.29
N LEU A 36 -18.38 -13.00 5.49
CA LEU A 36 -17.76 -12.18 4.46
C LEU A 36 -18.78 -11.90 3.35
N PRO A 37 -19.04 -10.62 3.02
CA PRO A 37 -19.80 -10.30 1.81
C PRO A 37 -19.02 -10.75 0.57
N PRO A 38 -19.67 -10.98 -0.56
CA PRO A 38 -18.99 -11.33 -1.81
C PRO A 38 -17.90 -10.35 -2.20
N VAL A 39 -18.10 -9.07 -1.94
CA VAL A 39 -17.13 -8.00 -2.17
C VAL A 39 -17.01 -7.12 -0.94
N GLN A 40 -15.79 -6.94 -0.45
CA GLN A 40 -15.42 -5.95 0.57
C GLN A 40 -14.61 -4.83 -0.05
N VAL A 41 -15.17 -3.62 -0.08
CA VAL A 41 -14.41 -2.43 -0.52
C VAL A 41 -13.75 -1.79 0.70
N LEU A 42 -12.45 -1.50 0.59
CA LEU A 42 -11.60 -1.01 1.68
C LEU A 42 -11.39 0.51 1.64
N VAL A 43 -12.03 1.17 0.69
CA VAL A 43 -12.01 2.63 0.48
C VAL A 43 -13.42 3.20 0.59
N PRO A 44 -13.60 4.40 1.17
CA PRO A 44 -14.92 4.98 1.38
C PRO A 44 -15.56 5.52 0.09
N GLY A 45 -16.88 5.65 0.11
CA GLY A 45 -17.64 6.31 -0.96
C GLY A 45 -18.05 5.43 -2.13
N PHE A 46 -17.79 4.13 -2.06
CA PHE A 46 -18.14 3.18 -3.12
C PHE A 46 -19.32 2.29 -2.74
N THR A 47 -20.05 1.84 -3.75
CA THR A 47 -21.11 0.82 -3.67
C THR A 47 -20.80 -0.33 -4.62
N VAL A 48 -21.42 -1.49 -4.38
CA VAL A 48 -21.26 -2.68 -5.22
C VAL A 48 -22.63 -3.22 -5.61
N ARG A 49 -22.82 -3.46 -6.91
CA ARG A 49 -24.00 -4.15 -7.46
C ARG A 49 -23.56 -5.35 -8.30
N GLU A 50 -24.29 -6.45 -8.23
CA GLU A 50 -24.08 -7.61 -9.10
C GLU A 50 -24.87 -7.42 -10.40
N LEU A 51 -24.26 -7.72 -11.55
CA LEU A 51 -24.96 -7.70 -12.84
C LEU A 51 -25.95 -8.85 -12.91
N PRO A 52 -27.17 -8.63 -13.42
CA PRO A 52 -28.20 -9.68 -13.50
C PRO A 52 -28.01 -10.65 -14.68
N VAL A 53 -26.82 -10.72 -15.26
CA VAL A 53 -26.48 -11.65 -16.34
C VAL A 53 -25.84 -12.94 -15.79
N GLN A 54 -26.21 -14.08 -16.36
CA GLN A 54 -25.64 -15.38 -16.02
C GLN A 54 -24.78 -15.88 -17.17
N LEU A 55 -23.45 -15.78 -17.02
CA LEU A 55 -22.48 -16.22 -17.99
C LEU A 55 -21.60 -17.32 -17.38
N ARG A 56 -21.08 -18.20 -18.22
CA ARG A 56 -19.92 -19.01 -17.81
C ARG A 56 -18.77 -18.08 -17.46
N ASN A 57 -17.93 -18.54 -16.54
CA ASN A 57 -16.78 -17.78 -16.07
C ASN A 57 -16.17 -16.86 -17.15
N VAL A 58 -16.21 -15.55 -16.91
CA VAL A 58 -15.70 -14.53 -17.85
C VAL A 58 -14.23 -14.32 -17.57
N ASN A 59 -13.38 -14.46 -18.60
CA ASN A 59 -11.95 -14.29 -18.50
C ASN A 59 -11.52 -12.83 -18.70
N ASN A 60 -12.15 -12.12 -19.63
CA ASN A 60 -11.80 -10.74 -19.96
C ASN A 60 -13.04 -9.91 -20.29
N LEU A 61 -12.92 -8.63 -20.01
CA LEU A 61 -13.89 -7.59 -20.34
C LEU A 61 -13.19 -6.50 -21.17
N VAL A 62 -13.81 -6.04 -22.24
CA VAL A 62 -13.26 -5.01 -23.10
C VAL A 62 -14.36 -4.08 -23.61
N TYR A 63 -14.11 -2.77 -23.55
CA TYR A 63 -14.94 -1.77 -24.21
C TYR A 63 -14.39 -1.44 -25.59
N ALA A 64 -15.23 -1.48 -26.60
CA ALA A 64 -14.91 -0.92 -27.92
C ALA A 64 -14.93 0.62 -27.88
N PRO A 65 -14.30 1.30 -28.86
CA PRO A 65 -14.30 2.77 -28.92
C PRO A 65 -15.69 3.42 -29.04
N ASP A 66 -16.68 2.67 -29.50
CA ASP A 66 -18.08 3.10 -29.59
C ASP A 66 -18.85 2.93 -28.27
N GLY A 67 -18.25 2.31 -27.25
CA GLY A 67 -18.82 2.08 -25.92
C GLY A 67 -19.47 0.71 -25.74
N ARG A 68 -19.49 -0.16 -26.78
CA ARG A 68 -19.97 -1.54 -26.61
C ARG A 68 -19.05 -2.31 -25.67
N LEU A 69 -19.64 -3.08 -24.76
CA LEU A 69 -18.94 -3.96 -23.83
C LEU A 69 -18.92 -5.39 -24.35
N PHE A 70 -17.75 -5.99 -24.36
CA PHE A 70 -17.56 -7.40 -24.74
C PHE A 70 -16.98 -8.21 -23.58
N ALA A 71 -17.45 -9.45 -23.46
CA ALA A 71 -17.01 -10.43 -22.44
C ALA A 71 -16.56 -11.72 -23.12
N LEU A 72 -15.33 -12.16 -22.86
CA LEU A 72 -14.78 -13.45 -23.28
C LEU A 72 -15.04 -14.49 -22.19
N GLY A 73 -15.87 -15.48 -22.50
CA GLY A 73 -16.14 -16.60 -21.60
C GLY A 73 -15.01 -17.64 -21.58
N TYR A 74 -14.90 -18.38 -20.49
CA TYR A 74 -13.98 -19.52 -20.36
C TYR A 74 -14.22 -20.62 -21.40
N ASP A 75 -15.44 -20.68 -21.97
CA ASP A 75 -15.83 -21.58 -23.05
C ASP A 75 -15.47 -21.06 -24.45
N GLY A 76 -14.79 -19.92 -24.53
CA GLY A 76 -14.39 -19.29 -25.79
C GLY A 76 -15.52 -18.55 -26.51
N ASN A 77 -16.72 -18.50 -25.95
CA ASN A 77 -17.78 -17.63 -26.47
C ASN A 77 -17.44 -16.17 -26.19
N VAL A 78 -17.77 -15.28 -27.12
CA VAL A 78 -17.67 -13.84 -26.88
C VAL A 78 -19.06 -13.22 -26.93
N TYR A 79 -19.41 -12.54 -25.86
CA TYR A 79 -20.71 -11.89 -25.68
C TYR A 79 -20.56 -10.38 -25.82
N GLN A 80 -21.56 -9.73 -26.37
CA GLN A 80 -21.81 -8.30 -26.17
C GLN A 80 -22.80 -8.17 -25.03
N LEU A 81 -22.44 -7.36 -24.02
CA LEU A 81 -23.32 -7.06 -22.87
C LEU A 81 -23.99 -5.70 -23.06
N THR A 82 -25.26 -5.62 -22.71
CA THR A 82 -26.07 -4.40 -22.84
C THR A 82 -26.93 -4.18 -21.60
N ASP A 83 -27.09 -2.92 -21.22
CA ASP A 83 -28.07 -2.44 -20.26
C ASP A 83 -29.35 -2.09 -21.06
N THR A 84 -30.40 -2.87 -20.91
CA THR A 84 -31.63 -2.72 -21.72
C THR A 84 -32.71 -1.90 -21.03
N ASP A 85 -32.66 -1.75 -19.70
CA ASP A 85 -33.61 -1.01 -18.91
C ASP A 85 -33.09 0.36 -18.41
N GLY A 86 -31.81 0.63 -18.58
CA GLY A 86 -31.16 1.91 -18.26
C GLY A 86 -30.88 2.11 -16.78
N ASP A 87 -30.83 1.04 -15.98
CA ASP A 87 -30.53 1.12 -14.53
C ASP A 87 -29.03 1.20 -14.23
N GLY A 88 -28.20 1.12 -15.27
CA GLY A 88 -26.74 1.16 -15.21
C GLY A 88 -26.11 -0.20 -14.96
N LEU A 89 -26.84 -1.31 -15.04
CA LEU A 89 -26.34 -2.68 -15.03
C LEU A 89 -26.64 -3.36 -16.35
N GLU A 90 -25.66 -3.99 -16.92
CA GLU A 90 -25.84 -4.83 -18.10
C GLU A 90 -26.67 -6.06 -17.70
N ASP A 91 -27.88 -6.19 -18.29
CA ASP A 91 -28.89 -7.21 -18.00
C ASP A 91 -29.10 -8.19 -19.16
N ALA A 92 -28.56 -7.91 -20.33
CA ALA A 92 -28.64 -8.77 -21.50
C ALA A 92 -27.28 -9.12 -22.07
N ALA A 93 -27.15 -10.36 -22.59
CA ALA A 93 -25.95 -10.86 -23.25
C ALA A 93 -26.33 -11.50 -24.59
N THR A 94 -25.73 -11.05 -25.68
CA THR A 94 -25.89 -11.60 -27.02
C THR A 94 -24.57 -12.13 -27.54
N PHE A 95 -24.59 -13.19 -28.36
CA PHE A 95 -23.37 -13.73 -28.94
C PHE A 95 -22.81 -12.77 -30.00
N PHE A 96 -21.64 -12.19 -29.74
CA PHE A 96 -20.82 -11.57 -30.78
C PHE A 96 -20.07 -12.63 -31.58
N TYR A 97 -19.58 -13.69 -30.90
CA TYR A 97 -19.03 -14.87 -31.52
C TYR A 97 -19.43 -16.12 -30.72
N LYS A 98 -20.09 -17.08 -31.38
CA LYS A 98 -20.49 -18.33 -30.79
C LYS A 98 -19.46 -19.41 -31.13
N ASN A 99 -18.79 -19.97 -30.12
CA ASN A 99 -17.67 -20.91 -30.27
C ASN A 99 -18.16 -22.36 -30.44
N GLU A 100 -19.07 -22.59 -31.38
CA GLU A 100 -19.70 -23.92 -31.58
C GLU A 100 -18.69 -25.00 -31.98
N ARG A 101 -17.62 -24.62 -32.66
CA ARG A 101 -16.61 -25.57 -33.14
C ARG A 101 -15.41 -25.73 -32.20
N GLY A 102 -15.43 -25.07 -31.06
CA GLY A 102 -14.29 -25.05 -30.13
C GLY A 102 -13.03 -24.43 -30.71
N GLU A 103 -13.17 -23.45 -31.64
CA GLU A 103 -12.04 -22.81 -32.32
C GLU A 103 -11.27 -21.87 -31.35
N ILE A 104 -11.92 -21.38 -30.30
CA ILE A 104 -11.30 -20.59 -29.23
C ILE A 104 -11.27 -21.47 -27.97
N PRO A 105 -10.10 -22.05 -27.61
CA PRO A 105 -9.94 -22.73 -26.33
C PRO A 105 -9.99 -21.71 -25.18
N PRO A 106 -10.00 -22.14 -23.90
CA PRO A 106 -9.89 -21.21 -22.77
C PRO A 106 -8.75 -20.25 -22.96
N SER A 107 -9.05 -18.97 -23.15
CA SER A 107 -8.10 -17.89 -23.48
C SER A 107 -8.26 -16.75 -22.49
N ILE A 108 -7.16 -16.09 -22.11
CA ILE A 108 -7.11 -15.04 -21.08
C ILE A 108 -6.43 -13.77 -21.56
N GLY A 109 -6.63 -13.39 -22.78
CA GLY A 109 -6.12 -12.14 -23.32
C GLY A 109 -7.01 -11.64 -24.42
N MET A 110 -7.71 -10.53 -24.23
CA MET A 110 -8.59 -9.91 -25.21
C MET A 110 -8.41 -8.40 -25.20
N THR A 111 -8.35 -7.81 -26.37
CA THR A 111 -8.30 -6.35 -26.54
C THR A 111 -9.05 -5.91 -27.80
N TRP A 112 -9.52 -4.66 -27.82
CA TRP A 112 -10.06 -4.07 -29.04
C TRP A 112 -8.94 -3.43 -29.85
N GLY A 113 -8.99 -3.64 -31.17
CA GLY A 113 -8.03 -3.05 -32.10
C GLY A 113 -8.68 -2.76 -33.47
N PRO A 114 -7.89 -2.37 -34.48
CA PRO A 114 -8.41 -2.09 -35.81
C PRO A 114 -9.21 -3.25 -36.39
N GLY A 115 -10.52 -3.01 -36.62
CA GLY A 115 -11.43 -3.97 -37.27
C GLY A 115 -12.08 -4.99 -36.32
N GLY A 116 -11.87 -4.93 -35.00
CA GLY A 116 -12.57 -5.81 -34.06
C GLY A 116 -11.76 -6.21 -32.83
N LEU A 117 -12.15 -7.32 -32.20
CA LEU A 117 -11.49 -7.89 -31.03
C LEU A 117 -10.30 -8.77 -31.43
N TYR A 118 -9.21 -8.62 -30.72
CA TYR A 118 -8.04 -9.52 -30.82
C TYR A 118 -7.96 -10.36 -29.56
N ILE A 119 -7.72 -11.67 -29.73
CA ILE A 119 -7.62 -12.64 -28.64
C ILE A 119 -6.29 -13.38 -28.77
N ALA A 120 -5.51 -13.36 -27.69
CA ALA A 120 -4.38 -14.26 -27.52
C ALA A 120 -4.90 -15.63 -27.13
N SER A 121 -4.57 -16.65 -27.91
CA SER A 121 -5.13 -17.96 -27.79
C SER A 121 -4.04 -19.03 -27.94
N HIS A 122 -4.36 -20.26 -27.60
CA HIS A 122 -3.42 -21.37 -27.70
C HIS A 122 -2.90 -21.56 -29.14
N GLY A 123 -1.59 -21.42 -29.33
CA GLY A 123 -0.89 -21.59 -30.59
C GLY A 123 -1.08 -20.45 -31.62
N ARG A 124 -1.87 -19.43 -31.31
CA ARG A 124 -2.16 -18.34 -32.24
C ARG A 124 -2.74 -17.10 -31.61
N VAL A 125 -2.65 -15.98 -32.29
CA VAL A 125 -3.48 -14.80 -32.08
C VAL A 125 -4.57 -14.78 -33.14
N ILE A 126 -5.79 -14.50 -32.74
CA ILE A 126 -6.95 -14.40 -33.65
C ILE A 126 -7.56 -13.01 -33.58
N GLN A 127 -8.29 -12.64 -34.62
CA GLN A 127 -9.18 -11.49 -34.68
C GLN A 127 -10.62 -11.97 -34.86
N LEU A 128 -11.52 -11.47 -34.05
CA LEU A 128 -12.96 -11.49 -34.30
C LEU A 128 -13.29 -10.18 -35.01
N LYS A 129 -13.32 -10.26 -36.34
CA LYS A 129 -13.59 -9.11 -37.21
C LYS A 129 -15.06 -8.75 -37.12
N ASP A 130 -15.33 -7.53 -36.70
CA ASP A 130 -16.68 -7.00 -36.56
C ASP A 130 -17.33 -6.86 -37.94
N LYS A 131 -18.48 -7.48 -38.13
CA LYS A 131 -19.27 -7.38 -39.38
C LYS A 131 -20.23 -6.19 -39.41
N GLY A 132 -20.41 -5.50 -38.26
CA GLY A 132 -21.34 -4.39 -38.14
C GLY A 132 -22.80 -4.78 -37.94
N ASP A 133 -23.11 -6.06 -37.89
CA ASP A 133 -24.44 -6.62 -37.66
C ASP A 133 -24.63 -7.20 -36.24
N GLY A 134 -23.70 -6.94 -35.35
CA GLY A 134 -23.66 -7.51 -33.98
C GLY A 134 -23.00 -8.87 -33.90
N THR A 135 -22.41 -9.35 -34.99
CA THR A 135 -21.68 -10.63 -35.05
C THR A 135 -20.26 -10.45 -35.58
N ALA A 136 -19.43 -11.47 -35.41
CA ALA A 136 -18.05 -11.43 -35.88
C ALA A 136 -17.66 -12.64 -36.75
N GLU A 137 -16.59 -12.47 -37.52
CA GLU A 137 -15.91 -13.50 -38.24
C GLU A 137 -14.53 -13.75 -37.64
N LEU A 138 -14.15 -15.03 -37.41
CA LEU A 138 -12.85 -15.39 -36.89
C LEU A 138 -11.80 -15.43 -37.98
N VAL A 139 -10.71 -14.69 -37.79
CA VAL A 139 -9.54 -14.64 -38.67
C VAL A 139 -8.29 -14.96 -37.86
N THR A 140 -7.43 -15.83 -38.34
CA THR A 140 -6.11 -16.07 -37.75
C THR A 140 -5.17 -14.94 -38.12
N VAL A 141 -4.59 -14.26 -37.11
CA VAL A 141 -3.67 -13.13 -37.24
C VAL A 141 -2.23 -13.62 -37.39
N THR A 142 -1.79 -14.47 -36.46
CA THR A 142 -0.45 -15.05 -36.44
C THR A 142 -0.42 -16.30 -35.57
N GLY A 143 0.62 -17.11 -35.69
CA GLY A 143 0.81 -18.34 -34.94
C GLY A 143 2.08 -19.07 -35.33
N GLY A 144 2.17 -20.34 -34.97
CA GLY A 144 3.27 -21.23 -35.42
C GLY A 144 4.57 -21.08 -34.62
N TRP A 145 4.52 -20.54 -33.40
CA TRP A 145 5.64 -20.64 -32.45
C TRP A 145 5.77 -22.04 -31.87
N VAL A 146 6.94 -22.33 -31.30
CA VAL A 146 7.22 -23.65 -30.72
C VAL A 146 6.24 -23.91 -29.57
N PRO A 147 5.50 -25.03 -29.56
CA PRO A 147 4.64 -25.41 -28.43
C PRO A 147 5.45 -25.57 -27.14
N PRO A 148 4.84 -25.38 -25.95
CA PRO A 148 5.51 -25.69 -24.71
C PRO A 148 5.83 -27.18 -24.62
N THR A 149 6.90 -27.55 -23.93
CA THR A 149 7.19 -28.97 -23.67
C THR A 149 6.05 -29.60 -22.88
N ALA A 150 5.72 -30.84 -23.17
CA ALA A 150 4.49 -31.52 -22.74
C ALA A 150 4.20 -31.55 -21.24
N ALA A 151 5.20 -31.27 -20.38
CA ALA A 151 5.03 -31.14 -18.93
C ALA A 151 4.41 -29.80 -18.49
N ALA A 152 4.24 -28.85 -19.40
CA ALA A 152 3.91 -27.48 -19.03
C ALA A 152 2.41 -27.16 -19.02
N GLY A 153 1.56 -28.07 -19.47
CA GLY A 153 0.12 -27.82 -19.57
C GLY A 153 -0.27 -26.76 -20.61
N SER A 154 -1.54 -26.74 -20.97
CA SER A 154 -2.08 -25.90 -22.05
C SER A 154 -2.10 -24.39 -21.76
N ASN A 155 -1.83 -23.96 -20.52
CA ASN A 155 -2.03 -22.58 -20.10
C ASN A 155 -0.81 -21.66 -20.34
N LEU A 156 0.33 -22.22 -20.74
CA LEU A 156 1.57 -21.45 -20.96
C LEU A 156 1.75 -21.04 -22.43
N ASP A 157 0.71 -20.59 -23.09
CA ASP A 157 0.78 -20.16 -24.50
C ASP A 157 0.58 -18.64 -24.65
N ALA A 158 0.08 -18.17 -25.77
CA ALA A 158 -0.20 -16.74 -25.92
C ALA A 158 -1.30 -16.31 -24.94
N VAL A 159 -1.03 -15.28 -24.15
CA VAL A 159 -1.88 -14.82 -23.05
C VAL A 159 -2.14 -13.32 -23.15
N GLY A 160 -1.46 -12.46 -22.43
CA GLY A 160 -1.71 -11.02 -22.46
C GLY A 160 -1.63 -10.43 -23.87
N ILE A 161 -2.51 -9.47 -24.20
CA ILE A 161 -2.54 -8.81 -25.49
C ILE A 161 -2.93 -7.34 -25.37
N ALA A 162 -2.27 -6.47 -26.12
CA ALA A 162 -2.58 -5.05 -26.23
C ALA A 162 -2.31 -4.54 -27.65
N VAL A 163 -2.97 -3.46 -28.06
CA VAL A 163 -2.78 -2.80 -29.34
C VAL A 163 -2.36 -1.35 -29.09
N ASP A 164 -1.28 -0.89 -29.74
CA ASP A 164 -0.84 0.50 -29.64
C ASP A 164 -1.62 1.43 -30.61
N ALA A 165 -1.42 2.74 -30.45
CA ALA A 165 -2.09 3.73 -31.31
C ALA A 165 -1.74 3.64 -32.81
N ALA A 166 -0.62 2.98 -33.14
CA ALA A 166 -0.21 2.74 -34.52
C ALA A 166 -0.79 1.42 -35.09
N GLY A 167 -1.54 0.67 -34.30
CA GLY A 167 -2.13 -0.61 -34.68
C GLY A 167 -1.17 -1.79 -34.60
N ASN A 168 0.01 -1.64 -33.97
CA ASN A 168 0.84 -2.80 -33.67
C ASN A 168 0.20 -3.61 -32.53
N ILE A 169 0.28 -4.93 -32.64
CA ILE A 169 -0.24 -5.86 -31.65
C ILE A 169 0.91 -6.36 -30.79
N TYR A 170 0.75 -6.25 -29.46
CA TYR A 170 1.69 -6.80 -28.50
C TYR A 170 1.02 -7.97 -27.79
N PHE A 171 1.71 -9.09 -27.69
CA PHE A 171 1.18 -10.24 -26.96
C PHE A 171 2.30 -10.98 -26.23
N GLY A 172 1.94 -11.56 -25.07
CA GLY A 172 2.83 -12.36 -24.28
C GLY A 172 2.76 -13.82 -24.68
N ILE A 173 3.89 -14.51 -24.71
CA ILE A 173 3.95 -15.96 -24.81
C ILE A 173 4.60 -16.49 -23.52
N GLY A 174 3.91 -17.37 -22.81
CA GLY A 174 4.40 -17.98 -21.58
C GLY A 174 5.70 -18.77 -21.75
N CYS A 175 6.40 -19.04 -20.68
CA CYS A 175 7.66 -19.80 -20.69
C CYS A 175 7.48 -21.21 -21.24
N ASP A 176 8.58 -21.89 -21.53
CA ASP A 176 8.56 -23.25 -22.04
C ASP A 176 8.27 -24.30 -20.94
N ALA A 177 8.80 -24.08 -19.74
CA ALA A 177 8.62 -24.99 -18.60
C ALA A 177 8.62 -24.20 -17.28
N TRP A 178 7.44 -24.05 -16.69
CA TRP A 178 7.25 -23.24 -15.46
C TRP A 178 7.78 -23.89 -14.18
N ASN A 179 8.05 -25.21 -14.17
CA ASN A 179 8.59 -25.99 -13.06
C ASN A 179 10.06 -26.43 -13.25
N ALA A 180 10.67 -26.08 -14.37
CA ALA A 180 12.05 -26.39 -14.69
C ALA A 180 12.67 -25.21 -15.45
N ALA A 181 12.79 -24.08 -14.78
CA ALA A 181 13.07 -22.78 -15.39
C ALA A 181 14.27 -22.80 -16.36
N TYR A 182 15.37 -23.45 -16.02
CA TYR A 182 16.54 -23.55 -16.89
C TYR A 182 16.52 -24.75 -17.83
N ARG A 183 15.49 -25.61 -17.81
CA ARG A 183 15.43 -26.82 -18.64
C ARG A 183 16.70 -27.67 -18.57
N VAL A 184 17.22 -27.87 -17.38
CA VAL A 184 18.45 -28.64 -17.19
C VAL A 184 18.21 -30.10 -17.57
N ASN A 185 18.96 -30.61 -18.55
CA ASN A 185 18.98 -32.01 -18.93
C ASN A 185 19.68 -32.82 -17.84
N LYS A 186 18.96 -33.71 -17.18
CA LYS A 186 19.47 -34.52 -16.05
C LYS A 186 20.62 -35.44 -16.43
N ALA A 187 20.72 -35.87 -17.68
CA ALA A 187 21.77 -36.75 -18.15
C ALA A 187 23.08 -36.02 -18.46
N THR A 188 23.00 -34.80 -18.94
CA THR A 188 24.18 -34.02 -19.36
C THR A 188 24.57 -32.92 -18.40
N GLY A 189 23.63 -32.49 -17.52
CA GLY A 189 23.79 -31.32 -16.67
C GLY A 189 23.78 -29.99 -17.42
N ALA A 190 23.55 -30.00 -18.74
CA ALA A 190 23.46 -28.79 -19.57
C ALA A 190 22.04 -28.25 -19.59
N SER A 191 21.90 -26.93 -19.73
CA SER A 191 20.62 -26.25 -19.92
C SER A 191 20.23 -26.27 -21.40
N ASP A 192 18.96 -26.61 -21.68
CA ASP A 192 18.36 -26.50 -23.02
C ASP A 192 17.58 -25.19 -23.18
N TYR A 193 17.65 -24.25 -22.20
CA TYR A 193 16.96 -22.96 -22.27
C TYR A 193 17.47 -22.13 -23.44
N ASN A 194 16.54 -21.61 -24.24
CA ASN A 194 16.84 -20.80 -25.41
C ASN A 194 16.25 -19.39 -25.28
N LEU A 195 17.09 -18.43 -24.95
CA LEU A 195 16.72 -17.01 -24.81
C LEU A 195 16.13 -16.39 -26.12
N TYR A 196 16.47 -16.95 -27.26
CA TYR A 196 16.01 -16.48 -28.58
C TYR A 196 14.76 -17.20 -29.09
N SER A 197 14.21 -18.14 -28.33
CA SER A 197 12.89 -18.70 -28.60
C SER A 197 11.81 -17.61 -28.35
N GLU A 198 10.66 -17.76 -28.98
CA GLU A 198 9.51 -16.87 -28.70
C GLU A 198 8.85 -17.16 -27.36
N ARG A 199 9.31 -18.18 -26.59
CA ARG A 199 8.82 -18.54 -25.28
C ARG A 199 9.38 -17.64 -24.17
N GLY A 200 8.53 -17.27 -23.21
CA GLY A 200 8.90 -16.38 -22.11
C GLY A 200 9.18 -14.95 -22.59
N THR A 201 8.36 -14.44 -23.51
CA THR A 201 8.63 -13.16 -24.18
C THR A 201 7.38 -12.32 -24.40
N ILE A 202 7.57 -11.03 -24.62
CA ILE A 202 6.59 -10.15 -25.25
C ILE A 202 6.97 -9.99 -26.72
N ILE A 203 6.02 -10.28 -27.61
CA ILE A 203 6.16 -10.14 -29.06
C ILE A 203 5.42 -8.89 -29.52
N LYS A 204 6.02 -8.15 -30.44
CA LYS A 204 5.38 -7.09 -31.20
C LYS A 204 5.13 -7.57 -32.63
N LEU A 205 3.89 -7.50 -33.09
CA LEU A 205 3.47 -7.78 -34.46
C LEU A 205 3.12 -6.47 -35.16
N SER A 206 3.63 -6.29 -36.40
CA SER A 206 3.30 -5.13 -37.22
C SER A 206 1.82 -5.06 -37.61
N PRO A 207 1.26 -3.87 -37.95
CA PRO A 207 -0.17 -3.73 -38.26
C PRO A 207 -0.61 -4.51 -39.50
N ASP A 208 0.29 -4.85 -40.41
CA ASP A 208 0.04 -5.69 -41.62
C ASP A 208 0.25 -7.20 -41.34
N TRP A 209 0.53 -7.56 -40.07
CA TRP A 209 0.73 -8.91 -39.53
C TRP A 209 1.92 -9.69 -40.11
N LYS A 210 2.84 -8.99 -40.78
CA LYS A 210 3.94 -9.70 -41.48
C LYS A 210 5.21 -9.83 -40.67
N ARG A 211 5.45 -8.93 -39.69
CA ARG A 211 6.70 -8.91 -38.93
C ARG A 211 6.44 -9.08 -37.43
N ARG A 212 7.06 -10.10 -36.83
CA ARG A 212 7.14 -10.33 -35.40
C ARG A 212 8.53 -9.97 -34.89
N ASP A 213 8.60 -9.19 -33.83
CA ASP A 213 9.83 -8.84 -33.13
C ASP A 213 9.70 -9.20 -31.63
N ILE A 214 10.69 -9.89 -31.05
CA ILE A 214 10.80 -10.08 -29.62
C ILE A 214 11.14 -8.73 -28.99
N ILE A 215 10.31 -8.25 -28.07
CA ILE A 215 10.50 -6.99 -27.35
C ILE A 215 11.27 -7.21 -26.05
N SER A 216 10.88 -8.20 -25.27
CA SER A 216 11.48 -8.53 -24.00
C SER A 216 11.46 -10.03 -23.76
N THR A 217 12.32 -10.49 -22.85
CA THR A 217 12.49 -11.90 -22.47
C THR A 217 12.41 -12.05 -20.96
N GLY A 218 12.51 -13.26 -20.45
CA GLY A 218 12.56 -13.50 -19.02
C GLY A 218 11.20 -13.41 -18.34
N LEU A 219 10.15 -13.85 -19.03
CA LEU A 219 8.78 -13.84 -18.54
C LEU A 219 8.28 -15.27 -18.36
N ARG A 220 7.63 -15.55 -17.23
CA ARG A 220 7.04 -16.87 -16.97
C ARG A 220 5.63 -16.99 -17.54
N PHE A 221 4.76 -16.06 -17.14
CA PHE A 221 3.36 -16.03 -17.55
C PHE A 221 2.84 -14.60 -17.64
N PRO A 222 3.11 -13.86 -18.73
CA PRO A 222 2.72 -12.47 -18.95
C PRO A 222 1.21 -12.36 -19.24
N VAL A 223 0.39 -12.32 -18.18
CA VAL A 223 -1.06 -12.57 -18.23
C VAL A 223 -1.83 -11.42 -18.85
N SER A 224 -1.48 -10.18 -18.56
CA SER A 224 -2.15 -9.02 -19.11
C SER A 224 -1.15 -7.96 -19.56
N LEU A 225 -1.47 -7.31 -20.66
CA LEU A 225 -0.72 -6.20 -21.22
C LEU A 225 -1.60 -4.97 -21.34
N ALA A 226 -1.10 -3.81 -20.95
CA ALA A 226 -1.82 -2.55 -21.09
C ALA A 226 -0.88 -1.38 -21.38
N PHE A 227 -1.32 -0.48 -22.26
CA PHE A 227 -0.67 0.81 -22.48
C PHE A 227 -1.26 1.85 -21.53
N ASN A 228 -0.41 2.65 -20.91
CA ASN A 228 -0.86 3.85 -20.23
C ASN A 228 -1.11 5.01 -21.22
N ALA A 229 -1.62 6.14 -20.71
CA ALA A 229 -1.88 7.31 -21.54
C ALA A 229 -0.64 7.91 -22.22
N ALA A 230 0.56 7.62 -21.72
CA ALA A 230 1.83 8.05 -22.32
C ALA A 230 2.30 7.09 -23.45
N GLY A 231 1.61 5.98 -23.68
CA GLY A 231 2.00 4.97 -24.67
C GLY A 231 3.09 4.02 -24.18
N ASP A 232 3.38 3.98 -22.88
CA ASP A 232 4.30 3.01 -22.31
C ASP A 232 3.57 1.70 -22.00
N LEU A 233 4.19 0.56 -22.28
CA LEU A 233 3.62 -0.77 -22.12
C LEU A 233 3.93 -1.36 -20.74
N PHE A 234 2.91 -1.90 -20.10
CA PHE A 234 3.02 -2.60 -18.81
C PHE A 234 2.48 -4.02 -18.90
N CYS A 235 2.97 -4.87 -18.02
CA CYS A 235 2.59 -6.28 -17.95
C CYS A 235 2.29 -6.68 -16.50
N SER A 236 1.22 -7.45 -16.29
CA SER A 236 1.07 -8.27 -15.09
C SER A 236 1.76 -9.62 -15.33
N GLU A 237 2.63 -10.00 -14.42
CA GLU A 237 3.44 -11.22 -14.49
C GLU A 237 3.10 -12.16 -13.35
N GLN A 238 2.90 -13.45 -13.65
CA GLN A 238 2.72 -14.48 -12.64
C GLN A 238 3.95 -15.36 -12.51
N GLU A 239 4.67 -15.25 -11.41
CA GLU A 239 5.86 -16.03 -11.15
C GLU A 239 5.57 -17.45 -10.63
N GLY A 240 4.35 -17.71 -10.22
CA GLY A 240 3.86 -19.03 -9.82
C GLY A 240 4.52 -19.62 -8.58
N ALA A 241 4.16 -20.85 -8.21
CA ALA A 241 4.45 -21.38 -6.88
C ALA A 241 5.41 -22.59 -6.82
N THR A 242 6.07 -23.03 -7.87
CA THR A 242 6.62 -24.39 -7.87
C THR A 242 7.99 -24.60 -8.46
N TRP A 243 8.71 -23.55 -8.86
CA TRP A 243 10.03 -23.73 -9.45
C TRP A 243 11.19 -23.57 -8.48
N LEU A 244 10.98 -22.94 -7.32
CA LEU A 244 11.92 -22.92 -6.20
C LEU A 244 11.46 -23.84 -5.07
N PRO A 245 12.36 -24.50 -4.32
CA PRO A 245 11.99 -25.43 -3.26
C PRO A 245 11.15 -24.81 -2.13
N ASN A 246 11.36 -23.53 -1.82
CA ASN A 246 10.76 -22.86 -0.67
C ASN A 246 9.95 -21.61 -1.05
N GLY A 247 9.43 -21.56 -2.25
CA GLY A 247 8.64 -20.46 -2.78
C GLY A 247 9.32 -19.79 -3.97
N ASN A 248 8.53 -19.08 -4.73
CA ASN A 248 8.95 -18.44 -5.97
C ASN A 248 9.20 -16.94 -5.75
N PRO A 249 9.64 -16.22 -6.79
CA PRO A 249 9.46 -14.78 -6.85
C PRO A 249 7.99 -14.38 -6.64
N PHE A 250 7.76 -13.12 -6.36
CA PHE A 250 6.42 -12.57 -6.25
C PHE A 250 5.83 -12.34 -7.63
N ASP A 251 4.50 -12.33 -7.73
CA ASP A 251 3.86 -11.83 -8.93
C ASP A 251 4.10 -10.33 -9.06
N GLU A 252 4.27 -9.83 -10.27
CA GLU A 252 4.90 -8.56 -10.53
C GLU A 252 4.07 -7.63 -11.43
N LEU A 253 4.30 -6.33 -11.27
CA LEU A 253 3.97 -5.32 -12.27
C LEU A 253 5.26 -4.87 -12.95
N LEU A 254 5.33 -5.05 -14.26
CA LEU A 254 6.50 -4.74 -15.09
C LEU A 254 6.22 -3.56 -16.01
N HIS A 255 7.19 -2.67 -16.18
CA HIS A 255 7.24 -1.73 -17.27
C HIS A 255 8.05 -2.35 -18.41
N ILE A 256 7.42 -2.66 -19.53
CA ILE A 256 8.06 -3.39 -20.60
C ILE A 256 8.91 -2.48 -21.47
N VAL A 257 10.23 -2.69 -21.42
CA VAL A 257 11.23 -1.95 -22.16
C VAL A 257 11.95 -2.90 -23.12
N LYS A 258 12.11 -2.47 -24.38
CA LYS A 258 12.76 -3.29 -25.40
C LYS A 258 14.17 -3.72 -24.99
N GLY A 259 14.45 -5.02 -25.15
CA GLY A 259 15.76 -5.63 -24.89
C GLY A 259 16.03 -5.92 -23.40
N ARG A 260 15.01 -5.88 -22.52
CA ARG A 260 15.13 -6.25 -21.11
C ARG A 260 14.78 -7.73 -20.90
N HIS A 261 15.37 -8.30 -19.84
CA HIS A 261 15.07 -9.64 -19.34
C HIS A 261 14.50 -9.50 -17.92
N TYR A 262 13.31 -10.05 -17.65
CA TYR A 262 12.57 -9.79 -16.42
C TYR A 262 12.71 -10.87 -15.34
N GLY A 263 13.70 -11.76 -15.45
CA GLY A 263 14.13 -12.61 -14.34
C GLY A 263 13.51 -14.00 -14.30
N PHE A 264 12.79 -14.44 -15.34
CA PHE A 264 12.35 -15.83 -15.46
C PHE A 264 12.91 -16.55 -16.69
N PRO A 265 13.83 -17.54 -16.56
CA PRO A 265 14.53 -17.83 -15.30
C PRO A 265 15.49 -16.69 -14.95
N PRO A 266 15.80 -16.53 -13.65
CA PRO A 266 16.75 -15.50 -13.25
C PRO A 266 18.13 -15.81 -13.82
N ARG A 267 18.96 -14.79 -13.96
CA ARG A 267 20.36 -14.92 -14.33
C ARG A 267 21.02 -16.05 -13.53
N HIS A 268 21.80 -16.88 -14.21
CA HIS A 268 22.53 -17.97 -13.60
C HIS A 268 23.95 -18.05 -14.16
N PRO A 269 25.00 -18.15 -13.33
CA PRO A 269 26.39 -18.12 -13.80
C PRO A 269 26.75 -19.23 -14.79
N LEU A 270 26.08 -20.38 -14.69
CA LEU A 270 26.31 -21.52 -15.58
C LEU A 270 25.30 -21.61 -16.73
N TYR A 271 24.00 -21.41 -16.44
CA TYR A 271 22.94 -21.70 -17.40
C TYR A 271 22.49 -20.47 -18.20
N LEU A 272 22.63 -19.26 -17.64
CA LEU A 272 22.21 -18.02 -18.26
C LEU A 272 23.13 -16.85 -17.86
N PRO A 273 24.42 -16.89 -18.20
CA PRO A 273 25.43 -15.97 -17.69
C PRO A 273 25.39 -14.57 -18.32
N GLY A 274 24.76 -14.43 -19.47
CA GLY A 274 24.84 -13.20 -20.29
C GLY A 274 23.66 -12.22 -20.12
N VAL A 275 22.74 -12.48 -19.22
CA VAL A 275 21.56 -11.61 -19.02
C VAL A 275 21.70 -10.76 -17.76
N ILE A 276 20.96 -9.66 -17.73
CA ILE A 276 20.78 -8.81 -16.55
C ILE A 276 19.29 -8.80 -16.23
N ASP A 277 18.94 -9.22 -15.01
CA ASP A 277 17.58 -9.21 -14.54
C ASP A 277 17.10 -7.76 -14.35
N GLU A 278 16.02 -7.39 -15.02
CA GLU A 278 15.38 -6.08 -14.84
C GLU A 278 14.43 -6.17 -13.66
N PRO A 279 14.55 -5.30 -12.63
CA PRO A 279 13.70 -5.36 -11.48
C PRO A 279 12.25 -4.97 -11.82
N SER A 280 11.28 -5.59 -11.14
CA SER A 280 9.87 -5.22 -11.18
C SER A 280 9.64 -3.81 -10.65
N LEU A 281 8.58 -3.16 -11.10
CA LEU A 281 8.11 -1.90 -10.50
C LEU A 281 7.45 -2.14 -9.15
N PHE A 282 6.69 -3.22 -9.03
CA PHE A 282 5.99 -3.59 -7.81
C PHE A 282 5.84 -5.11 -7.71
N ASP A 283 6.07 -5.64 -6.49
CA ASP A 283 5.89 -7.06 -6.15
C ASP A 283 4.60 -7.22 -5.34
N TYR A 284 3.63 -7.99 -5.85
CA TYR A 284 2.36 -8.26 -5.16
C TYR A 284 2.58 -9.35 -4.11
N ARG A 285 2.69 -8.91 -2.87
CA ARG A 285 2.97 -9.76 -1.69
C ARG A 285 1.68 -10.14 -0.97
N PRO A 286 1.69 -11.15 -0.08
CA PRO A 286 2.87 -11.80 0.54
C PRO A 286 3.40 -13.02 -0.21
N GLN A 287 2.66 -13.57 -1.15
CA GLN A 287 3.01 -14.73 -1.96
C GLN A 287 2.35 -14.62 -3.32
N HIS A 288 2.40 -15.66 -4.11
CA HIS A 288 1.68 -15.79 -5.36
C HIS A 288 0.22 -15.36 -5.23
N GLN A 289 -0.17 -14.35 -5.97
CA GLN A 289 -1.49 -13.74 -5.96
C GLN A 289 -2.30 -14.06 -7.22
N SER A 290 -1.66 -14.66 -8.24
CA SER A 290 -2.18 -14.82 -9.61
C SER A 290 -2.65 -13.48 -10.19
N THR A 291 -1.75 -12.53 -10.32
CA THR A 291 -2.08 -11.24 -10.93
C THR A 291 -2.57 -11.45 -12.36
N CYS A 292 -3.76 -10.92 -12.67
CA CYS A 292 -4.44 -11.08 -13.95
C CYS A 292 -4.71 -9.73 -14.62
N GLY A 293 -5.98 -9.35 -14.79
CA GLY A 293 -6.38 -8.17 -15.51
C GLY A 293 -5.67 -6.89 -15.05
N LEU A 294 -5.08 -6.18 -15.98
CA LEU A 294 -4.38 -4.91 -15.78
C LEU A 294 -5.02 -3.84 -16.67
N HIS A 295 -5.57 -2.80 -16.06
CA HIS A 295 -6.19 -1.69 -16.79
C HIS A 295 -5.83 -0.35 -16.17
N PHE A 296 -5.65 0.67 -17.00
CA PHE A 296 -5.39 2.02 -16.52
C PHE A 296 -6.68 2.81 -16.31
N ASN A 297 -6.74 3.60 -15.26
CA ASN A 297 -7.88 4.43 -14.89
C ASN A 297 -7.92 5.70 -15.74
N GLU A 298 -8.29 5.55 -16.99
CA GLU A 298 -8.49 6.61 -17.95
C GLU A 298 -9.92 6.58 -18.52
N PRO A 299 -10.43 7.67 -19.04
CA PRO A 299 -11.73 7.68 -19.72
C PRO A 299 -11.76 6.64 -20.85
N VAL A 300 -12.73 5.76 -20.83
CA VAL A 300 -12.88 4.70 -21.84
C VAL A 300 -13.07 5.33 -23.21
N ALA A 301 -12.22 4.93 -24.18
CA ALA A 301 -12.17 5.51 -25.53
C ALA A 301 -12.04 7.06 -25.54
N GLY A 302 -11.40 7.64 -24.54
CA GLY A 302 -11.26 9.09 -24.39
C GLY A 302 -12.55 9.82 -23.98
N ARG A 303 -13.58 9.09 -23.57
CA ARG A 303 -14.90 9.61 -23.18
C ARG A 303 -15.28 9.13 -21.79
N GLY A 304 -16.16 9.90 -21.13
CA GLY A 304 -16.72 9.53 -19.83
C GLY A 304 -15.84 9.87 -18.65
N ASN A 305 -16.10 9.19 -17.56
CA ASN A 305 -15.51 9.43 -16.26
C ASN A 305 -14.42 8.41 -15.95
N ILE A 306 -13.61 8.71 -14.96
CA ILE A 306 -12.68 7.76 -14.35
C ILE A 306 -13.29 7.14 -13.09
N VAL A 307 -12.76 6.02 -12.65
CA VAL A 307 -13.14 5.38 -11.38
C VAL A 307 -12.60 6.18 -10.20
N GLY A 308 -13.45 6.47 -9.23
CA GLY A 308 -13.06 7.14 -8.00
C GLY A 308 -12.76 8.64 -8.12
N PRO A 309 -12.05 9.22 -7.15
CA PRO A 309 -11.74 10.65 -7.15
C PRO A 309 -10.75 11.04 -8.27
N ALA A 310 -10.77 12.31 -8.68
CA ALA A 310 -9.98 12.80 -9.82
C ALA A 310 -8.48 12.50 -9.75
N TRP A 311 -7.91 12.43 -8.55
CA TRP A 311 -6.49 12.14 -8.35
C TRP A 311 -6.12 10.66 -8.55
N TRP A 312 -7.12 9.77 -8.81
CA TRP A 312 -6.90 8.39 -9.24
C TRP A 312 -6.66 8.25 -10.76
N ARG A 313 -6.76 9.34 -11.52
CA ARG A 313 -6.50 9.28 -12.96
C ARG A 313 -5.12 8.74 -13.26
N GLY A 314 -5.03 7.82 -14.23
CA GLY A 314 -3.79 7.18 -14.65
C GLY A 314 -3.28 6.07 -13.74
N ASP A 315 -3.94 5.81 -12.59
CA ASP A 315 -3.58 4.69 -11.73
C ASP A 315 -3.94 3.36 -12.43
N ALA A 316 -3.17 2.30 -12.16
CA ALA A 316 -3.44 0.98 -12.69
C ALA A 316 -4.33 0.19 -11.72
N PHE A 317 -5.36 -0.47 -12.24
CA PHE A 317 -6.10 -1.51 -11.52
C PHE A 317 -5.53 -2.88 -11.87
N MET A 318 -5.28 -3.68 -10.84
CA MET A 318 -4.75 -5.03 -10.95
C MET A 318 -5.69 -6.00 -10.24
N ALA A 319 -6.15 -7.02 -10.96
CA ALA A 319 -6.90 -8.14 -10.38
C ALA A 319 -5.94 -9.24 -9.91
N GLY A 320 -6.23 -9.86 -8.77
CA GLY A 320 -5.52 -11.02 -8.23
C GLY A 320 -6.47 -12.20 -8.09
N GLU A 321 -6.36 -13.17 -9.01
CA GLU A 321 -7.29 -14.27 -9.13
C GLU A 321 -7.32 -15.14 -7.88
N SER A 322 -6.20 -15.78 -7.56
CA SER A 322 -6.12 -16.81 -6.53
C SER A 322 -6.44 -16.30 -5.13
N ARG A 323 -6.46 -14.99 -4.92
CA ARG A 323 -6.64 -14.40 -3.60
C ARG A 323 -7.78 -13.39 -3.53
N GLY A 324 -8.55 -13.24 -4.61
CA GLY A 324 -9.73 -12.39 -4.64
C GLY A 324 -9.41 -10.95 -4.27
N LYS A 325 -8.50 -10.30 -4.97
CA LYS A 325 -8.07 -8.94 -4.65
C LYS A 325 -8.17 -8.01 -5.85
N ILE A 326 -8.38 -6.74 -5.56
CA ILE A 326 -8.22 -5.65 -6.53
C ILE A 326 -7.32 -4.60 -5.89
N TRP A 327 -6.20 -4.31 -6.55
CA TRP A 327 -5.29 -3.24 -6.18
C TRP A 327 -5.42 -2.06 -7.11
N ARG A 328 -5.11 -0.89 -6.55
CA ARG A 328 -4.85 0.33 -7.28
C ARG A 328 -3.38 0.67 -7.12
N THR A 329 -2.64 0.66 -8.21
CA THR A 329 -1.22 1.00 -8.24
C THR A 329 -1.03 2.35 -8.91
N LYS A 330 -0.61 3.35 -8.14
CA LYS A 330 -0.24 4.65 -8.67
C LYS A 330 1.16 4.57 -9.26
N LEU A 331 1.29 4.96 -10.51
CA LEU A 331 2.54 5.02 -11.25
C LEU A 331 2.93 6.46 -11.52
N VAL A 332 4.14 6.83 -11.16
CA VAL A 332 4.70 8.15 -11.43
C VAL A 332 5.92 8.02 -12.31
N LYS A 333 5.90 8.68 -13.47
CA LYS A 333 7.04 8.74 -14.39
C LYS A 333 8.05 9.75 -13.88
N THR A 334 9.28 9.30 -13.65
CA THR A 334 10.46 10.13 -13.36
C THR A 334 11.36 10.18 -14.59
N ALA A 335 12.45 10.94 -14.53
CA ALA A 335 13.44 10.99 -15.61
C ALA A 335 14.10 9.64 -15.90
N ALA A 336 14.18 8.74 -14.91
CA ALA A 336 14.87 7.45 -15.00
C ALA A 336 13.92 6.24 -15.17
N GLY A 337 12.61 6.45 -15.21
CA GLY A 337 11.60 5.40 -15.34
C GLY A 337 10.40 5.62 -14.42
N TYR A 338 9.68 4.57 -14.12
CA TYR A 338 8.50 4.63 -13.26
C TYR A 338 8.80 4.26 -11.81
N VAL A 339 8.06 4.86 -10.90
CA VAL A 339 8.01 4.49 -9.48
C VAL A 339 6.57 4.18 -9.13
N ALA A 340 6.36 3.15 -8.32
CA ALA A 340 5.02 2.64 -7.98
C ALA A 340 4.72 2.78 -6.49
N LYS A 341 3.42 3.05 -6.18
CA LYS A 341 2.82 2.91 -4.85
C LYS A 341 1.51 2.17 -5.00
N ASN A 342 1.27 1.17 -4.17
CA ASN A 342 0.13 0.28 -4.28
C ASN A 342 -0.80 0.38 -3.07
N ASP A 343 -2.10 0.40 -3.33
CA ASP A 343 -3.17 0.34 -2.33
C ASP A 343 -4.13 -0.80 -2.67
N LEU A 344 -4.51 -1.60 -1.66
CA LEU A 344 -5.56 -2.60 -1.82
C LEU A 344 -6.92 -1.92 -1.67
N ILE A 345 -7.78 -2.02 -2.69
CA ILE A 345 -9.09 -1.33 -2.69
C ILE A 345 -10.26 -2.27 -2.45
N ALA A 346 -10.14 -3.56 -2.79
CA ALA A 346 -11.20 -4.53 -2.54
C ALA A 346 -10.66 -5.94 -2.32
N CYS A 347 -11.41 -6.73 -1.52
CA CYS A 347 -11.26 -8.18 -1.39
C CYS A 347 -12.57 -8.86 -1.79
N LEU A 348 -12.48 -9.97 -2.50
CA LEU A 348 -13.60 -10.71 -3.04
C LEU A 348 -13.53 -12.19 -2.60
N SER A 349 -14.68 -12.77 -2.28
CA SER A 349 -14.80 -14.20 -1.91
C SER A 349 -14.85 -15.14 -3.11
N MET A 350 -14.47 -14.66 -4.28
CA MET A 350 -14.43 -15.41 -5.55
C MET A 350 -13.07 -15.18 -6.25
N LEU A 351 -12.74 -16.05 -7.20
CA LEU A 351 -11.56 -15.90 -8.05
C LEU A 351 -11.72 -14.66 -8.94
N THR A 352 -10.93 -13.61 -8.72
CA THR A 352 -11.06 -12.31 -9.38
C THR A 352 -10.12 -12.20 -10.55
N ILE A 353 -10.65 -12.24 -11.78
CA ILE A 353 -9.85 -12.38 -13.00
C ILE A 353 -9.60 -11.06 -13.72
N ASP A 354 -10.57 -10.15 -13.74
CA ASP A 354 -10.47 -8.88 -14.48
C ASP A 354 -11.18 -7.74 -13.76
N ALA A 355 -10.72 -6.49 -13.95
CA ALA A 355 -11.29 -5.30 -13.32
C ALA A 355 -11.12 -4.08 -14.24
N VAL A 356 -12.15 -3.74 -15.00
CA VAL A 356 -12.11 -2.79 -16.11
C VAL A 356 -12.86 -1.49 -15.78
N PRO A 357 -12.25 -0.30 -15.96
CA PRO A 357 -12.98 0.95 -15.91
C PRO A 357 -14.10 1.02 -16.95
N THR A 358 -15.26 1.55 -16.55
CA THR A 358 -16.40 1.74 -17.44
C THR A 358 -16.50 3.18 -17.95
N PRO A 359 -17.22 3.45 -19.05
CA PRO A 359 -17.47 4.82 -19.52
C PRO A 359 -18.18 5.72 -18.50
N GLN A 360 -18.93 5.14 -17.56
CA GLN A 360 -19.62 5.84 -16.49
C GLN A 360 -18.71 6.20 -15.31
N GLY A 361 -17.51 5.60 -15.23
CA GLY A 361 -16.56 5.79 -14.14
C GLY A 361 -16.73 4.78 -13.00
N ASP A 362 -17.35 3.64 -13.29
CA ASP A 362 -17.38 2.48 -12.40
C ASP A 362 -16.22 1.54 -12.69
N LEU A 363 -15.98 0.59 -11.80
CA LEU A 363 -15.09 -0.53 -12.02
C LEU A 363 -15.93 -1.80 -12.21
N LEU A 364 -15.91 -2.36 -13.41
CA LEU A 364 -16.57 -3.62 -13.73
C LEU A 364 -15.60 -4.78 -13.47
N VAL A 365 -16.01 -5.71 -12.61
CA VAL A 365 -15.16 -6.81 -12.12
C VAL A 365 -15.70 -8.14 -12.56
N ALA A 366 -14.87 -8.98 -13.17
CA ALA A 366 -15.19 -10.36 -13.51
C ALA A 366 -14.60 -11.32 -12.48
N CYS A 367 -15.44 -12.18 -11.95
CA CYS A 367 -15.10 -13.22 -11.01
C CYS A 367 -15.48 -14.59 -11.56
N HIS A 368 -14.55 -15.55 -11.47
CA HIS A 368 -14.87 -16.96 -11.71
C HIS A 368 -15.58 -17.58 -10.50
N SER A 369 -16.33 -18.62 -10.73
CA SER A 369 -16.87 -19.47 -9.68
C SER A 369 -15.73 -20.17 -8.92
N GLY A 370 -15.90 -20.32 -7.65
CA GLY A 370 -14.90 -20.89 -6.75
C GLY A 370 -14.46 -19.91 -5.68
N ALA A 371 -13.93 -20.45 -4.59
CA ALA A 371 -13.36 -19.64 -3.52
C ALA A 371 -11.93 -19.19 -3.91
N PRO A 372 -11.45 -18.08 -3.39
CA PRO A 372 -10.07 -17.66 -3.57
C PRO A 372 -9.11 -18.73 -3.04
N ASP A 373 -8.59 -19.53 -3.96
CA ASP A 373 -7.70 -20.64 -3.70
C ASP A 373 -6.94 -20.99 -4.98
N TRP A 374 -5.71 -21.43 -4.83
CA TRP A 374 -4.89 -21.86 -5.95
C TRP A 374 -5.40 -23.11 -6.66
N GLY A 375 -6.13 -23.99 -5.98
CA GLY A 375 -6.51 -25.31 -6.49
C GLY A 375 -7.95 -25.48 -6.95
N THR A 376 -8.82 -24.52 -6.69
CA THR A 376 -10.27 -24.69 -6.95
C THR A 376 -10.65 -24.60 -8.41
N GLY A 377 -9.98 -23.78 -9.21
CA GLY A 377 -10.32 -23.53 -10.61
C GLY A 377 -11.77 -23.13 -10.86
N PRO A 378 -12.14 -22.71 -12.06
CA PRO A 378 -13.51 -22.33 -12.39
C PRO A 378 -14.40 -23.55 -12.60
N GLN A 379 -15.48 -23.69 -11.86
CA GLN A 379 -16.34 -24.88 -11.86
C GLN A 379 -17.80 -24.60 -12.30
N GLY A 380 -18.14 -23.41 -12.79
CA GLY A 380 -19.52 -23.12 -13.14
C GLY A 380 -19.72 -21.75 -13.76
N GLN A 381 -20.77 -21.08 -13.32
CA GLN A 381 -21.07 -19.71 -13.72
C GLN A 381 -20.34 -18.74 -12.78
N GLY A 382 -19.60 -17.80 -13.37
CA GLY A 382 -18.99 -16.68 -12.67
C GLY A 382 -20.01 -15.61 -12.33
N LYS A 383 -19.50 -14.52 -11.78
CA LYS A 383 -20.27 -13.31 -11.47
C LYS A 383 -19.57 -12.07 -11.99
N LEU A 384 -20.37 -11.08 -12.34
CA LEU A 384 -19.89 -9.74 -12.67
C LEU A 384 -20.38 -8.77 -11.60
N PHE A 385 -19.47 -7.90 -11.12
CA PHE A 385 -19.80 -6.87 -10.14
C PHE A 385 -19.44 -5.51 -10.67
N LYS A 386 -20.29 -4.50 -10.41
CA LYS A 386 -20.01 -3.11 -10.69
C LYS A 386 -19.74 -2.38 -9.38
N ILE A 387 -18.53 -1.84 -9.23
CA ILE A 387 -18.10 -1.05 -8.07
C ILE A 387 -18.14 0.42 -8.48
N SER A 388 -19.07 1.17 -7.90
CA SER A 388 -19.41 2.55 -8.28
C SER A 388 -19.01 3.55 -7.22
N TYR A 389 -18.36 4.65 -7.61
CA TYR A 389 -18.05 5.77 -6.73
C TYR A 389 -19.24 6.71 -6.63
N VAL A 390 -20.01 6.59 -5.56
CA VAL A 390 -21.31 7.29 -5.41
C VAL A 390 -21.26 8.45 -4.41
N SER A 391 -20.30 8.47 -3.50
CA SER A 391 -20.20 9.51 -2.48
C SER A 391 -18.96 10.38 -2.73
N ASN A 392 -19.13 11.41 -3.55
CA ASN A 392 -18.06 12.33 -3.92
C ASN A 392 -17.58 13.22 -2.76
N ASP A 393 -18.28 13.23 -1.65
CA ASP A 393 -17.96 13.97 -0.43
C ASP A 393 -17.26 13.11 0.65
N ALA A 394 -17.19 11.79 0.47
CA ALA A 394 -16.48 10.90 1.39
C ALA A 394 -14.97 11.13 1.34
N PRO A 395 -14.31 11.49 2.46
CA PRO A 395 -12.87 11.67 2.51
C PRO A 395 -12.13 10.39 2.18
N GLN A 396 -11.17 10.47 1.25
CA GLN A 396 -10.34 9.36 0.82
C GLN A 396 -8.96 9.44 1.50
N PRO A 397 -8.42 8.34 2.03
CA PRO A 397 -7.04 8.34 2.50
C PRO A 397 -6.10 8.49 1.31
N VAL A 398 -5.27 9.52 1.33
CA VAL A 398 -4.27 9.82 0.29
C VAL A 398 -2.91 9.25 0.68
N LEU A 399 -2.51 9.47 1.94
CA LEU A 399 -1.22 9.09 2.46
C LEU A 399 -1.37 8.47 3.86
N ALA A 400 -0.57 7.45 4.13
CA ALA A 400 -0.34 6.94 5.47
C ALA A 400 1.16 6.72 5.65
N TYR A 401 1.74 7.28 6.72
CA TYR A 401 3.19 7.24 6.94
C TYR A 401 3.56 7.41 8.42
N ALA A 402 4.75 6.95 8.77
CA ALA A 402 5.36 7.23 10.05
C ALA A 402 6.12 8.56 9.98
N SER A 403 5.72 9.56 10.75
CA SER A 403 6.41 10.85 10.84
C SER A 403 7.53 10.85 11.89
N SER A 404 7.48 9.90 12.83
CA SER A 404 8.52 9.62 13.82
C SER A 404 8.42 8.17 14.31
N PRO A 405 9.36 7.67 15.12
CA PRO A 405 9.24 6.34 15.70
C PRO A 405 7.96 6.09 16.50
N THR A 406 7.33 7.15 17.00
CA THR A 406 6.13 7.08 17.85
C THR A 406 4.87 7.68 17.22
N GLU A 407 4.98 8.27 16.02
CA GLU A 407 3.85 8.96 15.39
C GLU A 407 3.56 8.36 14.00
N THR A 408 2.29 8.07 13.77
CA THR A 408 1.76 7.68 12.45
C THR A 408 0.70 8.68 12.04
N ARG A 409 0.73 9.10 10.78
CA ARG A 409 -0.25 10.01 10.17
C ARG A 409 -1.01 9.32 9.07
N VAL A 410 -2.32 9.61 9.01
CA VAL A 410 -3.20 9.25 7.89
C VAL A 410 -3.82 10.54 7.37
N VAL A 411 -3.49 10.88 6.14
CA VAL A 411 -3.91 12.13 5.47
C VAL A 411 -5.03 11.84 4.48
N PHE A 412 -6.06 12.66 4.51
CA PHE A 412 -7.22 12.57 3.63
C PHE A 412 -7.25 13.71 2.61
N ASP A 413 -7.88 13.47 1.48
CA ASP A 413 -8.02 14.44 0.38
C ASP A 413 -8.94 15.63 0.72
N ARG A 414 -9.77 15.48 1.76
CA ARG A 414 -10.72 16.51 2.24
C ARG A 414 -10.92 16.43 3.76
N PRO A 415 -11.53 17.46 4.38
CA PRO A 415 -11.71 17.48 5.84
C PRO A 415 -12.62 16.36 6.33
N ILE A 416 -12.27 15.82 7.50
CA ILE A 416 -13.06 14.88 8.29
C ILE A 416 -13.85 15.68 9.32
N ASP A 417 -15.06 15.27 9.63
CA ASP A 417 -15.86 15.86 10.70
C ASP A 417 -15.29 15.46 12.08
N PRO A 418 -14.73 16.40 12.86
CA PRO A 418 -14.13 16.09 14.17
C PRO A 418 -15.14 15.50 15.16
N THR A 419 -16.42 15.78 15.00
CA THR A 419 -17.47 15.27 15.91
C THR A 419 -17.66 13.76 15.81
N GLN A 420 -17.24 13.15 14.71
CA GLN A 420 -17.31 11.71 14.46
C GLN A 420 -16.10 10.96 15.05
N LEU A 421 -15.10 11.66 15.58
CA LEU A 421 -13.82 11.08 16.00
C LEU A 421 -13.74 10.78 17.50
N LYS A 422 -14.84 10.81 18.24
CA LYS A 422 -14.86 10.49 19.68
C LYS A 422 -14.30 9.08 19.93
N ASN A 423 -13.46 8.96 20.94
CA ASN A 423 -12.78 7.71 21.33
C ASN A 423 -11.94 7.08 20.20
N LEU A 424 -11.40 7.91 19.27
CA LEU A 424 -10.68 7.42 18.09
C LEU A 424 -9.53 6.47 18.49
N ALA A 425 -8.76 6.80 19.52
CA ALA A 425 -7.65 5.96 19.99
C ALA A 425 -8.09 4.55 20.41
N ALA A 426 -9.20 4.45 21.12
CA ALA A 426 -9.75 3.16 21.58
C ALA A 426 -10.45 2.38 20.45
N ARG A 427 -10.85 3.07 19.38
CA ARG A 427 -11.58 2.49 18.23
C ARG A 427 -10.65 2.14 17.08
N SER A 428 -9.37 2.52 17.15
CA SER A 428 -8.36 2.28 16.12
C SER A 428 -7.40 1.18 16.56
N GLY A 429 -6.95 0.35 15.63
CA GLY A 429 -5.95 -0.67 15.86
C GLY A 429 -4.68 -0.39 15.07
N VAL A 430 -3.53 -0.73 15.63
CA VAL A 430 -2.24 -0.67 14.93
C VAL A 430 -1.55 -2.01 15.12
N THR A 431 -1.27 -2.71 14.03
CA THR A 431 -0.64 -4.03 14.06
C THR A 431 0.59 -4.04 13.15
N MET A 432 1.71 -4.51 13.66
CA MET A 432 2.98 -4.63 12.95
C MET A 432 3.31 -6.09 12.65
N GLY A 433 3.83 -6.37 11.47
CA GLY A 433 4.25 -7.71 11.04
C GLY A 433 4.34 -7.84 9.52
N ILE A 434 4.70 -9.04 9.06
CA ILE A 434 4.84 -9.32 7.63
C ILE A 434 3.47 -9.40 6.94
N HIS A 435 2.48 -10.05 7.59
CA HIS A 435 1.17 -10.35 7.03
C HIS A 435 0.04 -9.62 7.79
N VAL A 436 0.10 -8.30 7.87
CA VAL A 436 -0.84 -7.48 8.66
C VAL A 436 -1.84 -6.70 7.81
N THR A 437 -1.74 -6.73 6.49
CA THR A 437 -2.64 -6.00 5.59
C THR A 437 -4.07 -6.52 5.67
N ALA A 438 -5.03 -5.73 5.23
CA ALA A 438 -6.42 -6.16 5.06
C ALA A 438 -6.52 -7.44 4.22
N GLY A 439 -5.75 -7.51 3.12
CA GLY A 439 -5.65 -8.70 2.29
C GLY A 439 -5.11 -9.93 3.02
N GLY A 440 -4.06 -9.77 3.84
CA GLY A 440 -3.52 -10.86 4.65
C GLY A 440 -4.51 -11.38 5.69
N ARG A 441 -5.31 -10.47 6.28
CA ARG A 441 -6.41 -10.86 7.18
C ARG A 441 -7.54 -11.56 6.44
N PHE A 442 -7.91 -11.07 5.27
CA PHE A 442 -8.93 -11.69 4.42
C PHE A 442 -8.55 -13.12 4.04
N GLU A 443 -7.32 -13.37 3.64
CA GLU A 443 -6.82 -14.72 3.31
C GLU A 443 -6.96 -15.71 4.47
N SER A 444 -6.86 -15.25 5.72
CA SER A 444 -7.01 -16.11 6.88
C SER A 444 -8.44 -16.63 7.11
N PHE A 445 -9.46 -16.01 6.50
CA PHE A 445 -10.86 -16.48 6.55
C PHE A 445 -11.18 -17.52 5.45
N VAL A 446 -10.36 -17.54 4.41
CA VAL A 446 -10.51 -18.46 3.28
C VAL A 446 -9.18 -19.22 3.13
N PRO A 447 -8.83 -20.11 4.08
CA PRO A 447 -7.59 -20.86 4.03
C PRO A 447 -7.69 -21.88 2.90
N GLY A 448 -7.06 -21.63 1.78
CA GLY A 448 -7.03 -22.53 0.64
C GLY A 448 -5.98 -23.63 0.82
N TYR A 449 -4.76 -23.30 1.27
CA TYR A 449 -3.67 -24.25 1.36
C TYR A 449 -2.63 -23.87 2.44
N GLN A 450 -1.66 -24.75 2.64
CA GLN A 450 -0.72 -24.69 3.76
C GLN A 450 0.00 -23.35 3.89
N VAL A 451 0.36 -22.73 2.77
CA VAL A 451 1.05 -21.42 2.78
C VAL A 451 0.22 -20.33 3.49
N VAL A 452 -1.09 -20.31 3.33
CA VAL A 452 -1.96 -19.36 4.05
C VAL A 452 -2.00 -19.65 5.54
N ASN A 453 -2.04 -20.93 5.91
CA ASN A 453 -1.97 -21.34 7.32
C ASN A 453 -0.62 -20.93 7.94
N ASP A 454 0.48 -21.09 7.20
CA ASP A 454 1.80 -20.69 7.63
C ASP A 454 1.90 -19.16 7.80
N GLN A 455 1.32 -18.38 6.88
CA GLN A 455 1.22 -16.93 7.00
C GLN A 455 0.38 -16.48 8.20
N ALA A 456 -0.73 -17.17 8.45
CA ALA A 456 -1.58 -16.88 9.61
C ALA A 456 -0.87 -17.18 10.94
N ALA A 457 0.03 -18.17 10.94
CA ALA A 457 0.83 -18.55 12.10
C ALA A 457 2.02 -17.61 12.37
N VAL A 458 2.41 -16.74 11.42
CA VAL A 458 3.48 -15.76 11.63
C VAL A 458 3.05 -14.75 12.70
N SER A 459 3.93 -14.53 13.68
CA SER A 459 3.66 -13.63 14.80
C SER A 459 3.39 -12.20 14.30
N LYS A 460 2.38 -11.56 14.90
CA LYS A 460 2.00 -10.17 14.70
C LYS A 460 2.13 -9.45 16.04
N THR A 461 2.57 -8.21 16.02
CA THR A 461 2.69 -7.40 17.24
C THR A 461 1.64 -6.30 17.19
N GLU A 462 0.75 -6.29 18.18
CA GLU A 462 -0.15 -5.16 18.38
C GLU A 462 0.64 -4.01 18.99
N ILE A 463 0.56 -2.85 18.35
CA ILE A 463 1.18 -1.62 18.81
C ILE A 463 0.11 -0.80 19.55
N LYS A 464 0.34 -0.57 20.84
CA LYS A 464 -0.60 0.22 21.64
C LYS A 464 -0.73 1.63 21.08
N VAL A 465 -1.96 2.03 20.77
CA VAL A 465 -2.30 3.42 20.46
C VAL A 465 -2.42 4.17 21.78
N LEU A 466 -1.55 5.13 22.01
CA LEU A 466 -1.47 5.92 23.24
C LEU A 466 -2.41 7.11 23.21
N SER A 467 -2.53 7.75 22.04
CA SER A 467 -3.48 8.81 21.79
C SER A 467 -3.75 8.93 20.28
N ALA A 468 -4.86 9.56 19.96
CA ALA A 468 -5.17 9.93 18.59
C ALA A 468 -5.60 11.40 18.55
N GLY A 469 -5.19 12.11 17.52
CA GLY A 469 -5.50 13.52 17.32
C GLY A 469 -5.91 13.80 15.89
N ILE A 470 -6.49 14.97 15.68
CA ILE A 470 -6.77 15.52 14.35
C ILE A 470 -6.01 16.84 14.21
N ALA A 471 -5.35 17.04 13.07
CA ALA A 471 -4.67 18.30 12.77
C ALA A 471 -5.68 19.44 12.53
N PRO A 472 -5.27 20.72 12.65
CA PRO A 472 -6.17 21.87 12.54
C PRO A 472 -6.91 21.99 11.20
N ASP A 473 -6.34 21.45 10.13
CA ASP A 473 -6.98 21.40 8.80
C ASP A 473 -8.10 20.35 8.69
N ASN A 474 -8.32 19.57 9.74
CA ASN A 474 -9.24 18.44 9.80
C ASN A 474 -9.02 17.37 8.71
N ARG A 475 -7.82 17.33 8.11
CA ARG A 475 -7.50 16.36 7.04
C ARG A 475 -6.53 15.27 7.48
N SER A 476 -5.83 15.46 8.60
CA SER A 476 -4.79 14.54 9.06
C SER A 476 -5.14 13.97 10.42
N LEU A 477 -5.28 12.65 10.50
CA LEU A 477 -5.33 11.91 11.76
C LEU A 477 -3.91 11.59 12.20
N VAL A 478 -3.62 11.78 13.48
CA VAL A 478 -2.31 11.61 14.10
C VAL A 478 -2.42 10.59 15.22
N PHE A 479 -1.73 9.46 15.08
CA PHE A 479 -1.72 8.39 16.08
C PHE A 479 -0.36 8.37 16.78
N GLN A 480 -0.40 8.51 18.10
CA GLN A 480 0.77 8.30 18.94
C GLN A 480 0.78 6.85 19.40
N THR A 481 1.90 6.18 19.22
CA THR A 481 2.05 4.75 19.55
C THR A 481 3.32 4.50 20.36
N ALA A 482 3.48 3.28 20.86
CA ALA A 482 4.78 2.82 21.32
C ALA A 482 5.83 2.92 20.20
N PRO A 483 7.12 3.16 20.54
CA PRO A 483 8.16 3.35 19.53
C PRO A 483 8.34 2.14 18.62
N ARG A 484 8.48 2.38 17.34
CA ARG A 484 8.81 1.38 16.32
C ARG A 484 9.91 1.90 15.40
N THR A 485 10.95 1.12 15.21
CA THR A 485 12.09 1.49 14.36
C THR A 485 12.46 0.40 13.36
N GLU A 486 11.89 -0.80 13.47
CA GLU A 486 12.13 -1.86 12.51
C GLU A 486 11.30 -1.66 11.23
N ALA A 487 11.93 -1.80 10.07
CA ALA A 487 11.29 -1.66 8.76
C ALA A 487 10.38 -2.87 8.48
N MET A 488 9.20 -2.84 9.08
CA MET A 488 8.14 -3.83 8.89
C MET A 488 6.85 -3.11 8.50
N ASN A 489 5.97 -3.86 7.84
CA ASN A 489 4.63 -3.38 7.55
C ASN A 489 3.86 -3.11 8.84
N CYS A 490 3.08 -2.06 8.83
CA CYS A 490 2.22 -1.67 9.93
C CYS A 490 0.84 -1.29 9.37
N ALA A 491 -0.17 -2.07 9.73
CA ALA A 491 -1.55 -1.76 9.39
C ALA A 491 -2.16 -0.85 10.42
N VAL A 492 -2.75 0.26 9.98
CA VAL A 492 -3.56 1.16 10.80
C VAL A 492 -5.02 0.95 10.41
N MET A 493 -5.78 0.34 11.31
CA MET A 493 -7.20 0.11 11.15
C MET A 493 -7.97 1.25 11.80
N LEU A 494 -8.72 1.98 11.00
CA LEU A 494 -9.62 3.02 11.44
C LEU A 494 -11.01 2.43 11.68
N PRO A 495 -11.83 3.00 12.58
CA PRO A 495 -13.18 2.52 12.80
C PRO A 495 -13.99 2.59 11.52
N GLU A 496 -15.04 1.75 11.45
CA GLU A 496 -15.91 1.63 10.28
C GLU A 496 -16.25 2.98 9.65
N GLY A 497 -16.10 3.06 8.34
CA GLY A 497 -16.25 4.29 7.56
C GLY A 497 -17.58 5.01 7.72
N ARG A 498 -18.66 4.32 8.10
CA ARG A 498 -19.96 4.92 8.42
C ARG A 498 -19.89 5.96 9.53
N ASN A 499 -18.99 5.78 10.49
CA ASN A 499 -18.86 6.65 11.65
C ASN A 499 -17.77 7.71 11.51
N LEU A 500 -16.85 7.53 10.57
CA LEU A 500 -15.79 8.50 10.28
C LEU A 500 -16.14 9.42 9.13
N LEU A 501 -16.89 8.94 8.18
CA LEU A 501 -16.92 9.47 6.82
C LEU A 501 -18.34 9.43 6.29
N ARG A 502 -19.35 9.93 6.87
CA ARG A 502 -20.75 10.03 6.33
C ARG A 502 -21.02 9.05 5.16
N ALA A 503 -20.87 7.75 5.41
CA ALA A 503 -21.30 6.76 4.43
C ALA A 503 -22.83 6.79 4.34
N GLN A 504 -23.34 7.02 3.15
CA GLN A 504 -24.77 7.07 2.91
C GLN A 504 -25.45 5.72 3.13
N ASN A 505 -26.73 5.76 3.41
CA ASN A 505 -27.60 4.61 3.63
C ASN A 505 -27.45 3.58 2.50
N SER A 506 -27.13 2.37 2.89
CA SER A 506 -27.16 1.21 2.00
C SER A 506 -28.61 0.94 1.56
N ASN A 507 -28.84 0.92 0.25
CA ASN A 507 -30.03 0.30 -0.31
C ASN A 507 -30.00 -1.21 -0.05
N ARG A 508 -31.16 -1.85 0.11
CA ARG A 508 -31.27 -3.29 0.41
C ARG A 508 -30.63 -4.22 -0.62
N ASN A 509 -30.24 -3.70 -1.78
CA ASN A 509 -29.57 -4.45 -2.86
C ASN A 509 -28.05 -4.27 -2.88
N GLU A 510 -27.45 -3.57 -1.91
CA GLU A 510 -25.99 -3.40 -1.83
C GLU A 510 -25.35 -4.63 -1.18
N LEU A 511 -24.50 -5.30 -1.94
CA LEU A 511 -23.73 -6.47 -1.51
C LEU A 511 -22.48 -6.10 -0.68
N MET A 512 -22.38 -4.85 -0.26
CA MET A 512 -21.21 -4.28 0.36
C MET A 512 -21.40 -4.05 1.86
N GLN A 513 -20.44 -4.53 2.66
CA GLN A 513 -20.19 -4.00 3.98
C GLN A 513 -18.88 -3.21 3.93
N HIS A 514 -18.91 -1.96 4.40
CA HIS A 514 -17.69 -1.21 4.62
C HIS A 514 -16.88 -1.90 5.72
N ALA A 515 -15.77 -2.50 5.34
CA ALA A 515 -14.75 -2.86 6.29
C ALA A 515 -14.18 -1.57 6.92
N ALA A 516 -13.52 -1.69 8.07
CA ALA A 516 -12.71 -0.60 8.59
C ALA A 516 -11.77 -0.10 7.50
N ILE A 517 -11.56 1.21 7.42
CA ILE A 517 -10.51 1.76 6.56
C ILE A 517 -9.20 1.22 7.06
N ASP A 518 -8.50 0.50 6.20
CA ASP A 518 -7.23 -0.12 6.51
C ASP A 518 -6.15 0.48 5.64
N VAL A 519 -5.24 1.19 6.26
CA VAL A 519 -4.11 1.81 5.57
C VAL A 519 -2.80 1.14 6.00
N LEU A 520 -1.97 0.86 5.03
CA LEU A 520 -0.65 0.29 5.27
C LEU A 520 0.38 1.40 5.40
N THR A 521 1.18 1.33 6.45
CA THR A 521 2.39 2.13 6.61
C THR A 521 3.59 1.20 6.75
N ASP A 522 4.72 1.68 6.32
CA ASP A 522 6.02 1.10 6.60
C ASP A 522 6.98 2.23 7.02
N LEU A 523 8.26 1.96 7.03
CA LEU A 523 9.26 2.99 7.32
C LEU A 523 9.93 3.52 6.04
N THR A 524 9.25 3.43 4.89
CA THR A 524 9.69 4.09 3.67
C THR A 524 9.44 5.60 3.75
N GLY A 525 10.31 6.36 3.11
CA GLY A 525 10.20 7.80 2.99
C GLY A 525 11.44 8.58 3.40
N VAL A 526 11.27 9.87 3.43
CA VAL A 526 12.31 10.88 3.62
C VAL A 526 11.82 11.88 4.65
N GLU A 527 12.64 12.20 5.64
CA GLU A 527 12.46 13.40 6.45
C GLU A 527 12.87 14.63 5.63
N ALA A 528 12.00 15.61 5.55
CA ALA A 528 12.25 16.82 4.78
C ALA A 528 11.99 18.08 5.58
N GLU A 529 12.81 19.08 5.34
CA GLU A 529 12.66 20.40 5.94
C GLU A 529 13.00 21.47 4.88
N TRP A 530 12.12 22.44 4.71
CA TRP A 530 12.42 23.61 3.88
C TRP A 530 12.66 24.84 4.76
N ARG A 531 13.78 25.54 4.51
CA ARG A 531 14.19 26.76 5.19
C ARG A 531 14.31 27.90 4.19
N ASP A 532 13.85 29.10 4.62
CA ASP A 532 14.05 30.32 3.85
C ASP A 532 15.53 30.81 3.89
N GLU A 533 15.83 31.88 3.19
CA GLU A 533 17.18 32.51 3.17
C GLU A 533 17.66 32.93 4.54
N SER A 534 16.78 33.26 5.49
CA SER A 534 17.16 33.59 6.87
C SER A 534 17.52 32.33 7.69
N GLY A 535 17.35 31.15 7.15
CA GLY A 535 17.57 29.86 7.82
C GLY A 535 16.40 29.42 8.69
N GLN A 536 15.28 30.16 8.70
CA GLN A 536 14.08 29.77 9.43
C GLN A 536 13.35 28.64 8.73
N ALA A 537 13.05 27.55 9.46
CA ALA A 537 12.20 26.48 8.95
C ALA A 537 10.76 27.00 8.75
N LYS A 538 10.24 26.84 7.55
CA LYS A 538 8.86 27.20 7.16
C LYS A 538 7.99 26.00 6.88
N TRP A 539 8.59 24.84 6.63
CA TRP A 539 7.94 23.57 6.45
C TRP A 539 8.84 22.42 6.90
N SER A 540 8.28 21.44 7.56
CA SER A 540 8.94 20.17 7.88
C SER A 540 7.93 19.05 7.84
N GLY A 541 8.33 17.88 7.34
CA GLY A 541 7.43 16.75 7.21
C GLY A 541 8.08 15.54 6.55
N TRP A 542 7.24 14.61 6.17
CA TRP A 542 7.59 13.38 5.46
C TRP A 542 7.37 13.53 3.96
N LEU A 543 8.25 12.94 3.16
CA LEU A 543 8.07 12.78 1.72
C LEU A 543 8.15 11.29 1.36
N PRO A 544 7.36 10.84 0.35
CA PRO A 544 7.37 9.41 -0.05
C PRO A 544 8.65 8.99 -0.77
N HIS A 545 9.43 9.94 -1.28
CA HIS A 545 10.59 9.67 -2.12
C HIS A 545 11.57 10.85 -2.12
N LEU A 546 12.80 10.63 -2.61
CA LEU A 546 13.79 11.70 -2.84
C LEU A 546 13.52 12.45 -4.15
N ASP A 547 13.08 11.76 -5.19
CA ASP A 547 12.77 12.33 -6.51
C ASP A 547 11.52 13.21 -6.43
N LEU A 548 11.65 14.49 -6.79
CA LEU A 548 10.56 15.47 -6.62
C LEU A 548 9.38 15.25 -7.58
N ALA A 549 9.60 14.60 -8.73
CA ALA A 549 8.49 14.20 -9.59
C ALA A 549 7.68 13.07 -8.94
N ALA A 550 8.36 12.08 -8.34
CA ALA A 550 7.72 11.03 -7.56
C ALA A 550 6.96 11.61 -6.36
N VAL A 551 7.57 12.53 -5.61
CA VAL A 551 6.90 13.20 -4.48
C VAL A 551 5.62 13.88 -4.96
N ARG A 552 5.68 14.71 -6.00
CA ARG A 552 4.52 15.44 -6.53
C ARG A 552 3.39 14.47 -6.95
N GLY A 553 3.74 13.39 -7.63
CA GLY A 553 2.78 12.40 -8.09
C GLY A 553 2.09 11.69 -6.93
N PHE A 554 2.85 11.17 -5.96
CA PHE A 554 2.30 10.41 -4.84
C PHE A 554 1.56 11.25 -3.80
N THR A 555 1.87 12.53 -3.69
CA THR A 555 1.23 13.44 -2.74
C THR A 555 0.11 14.28 -3.36
N ALA A 556 -0.29 13.99 -4.59
CA ALA A 556 -1.46 14.61 -5.22
C ALA A 556 -2.70 14.41 -4.33
N GLY A 557 -3.40 15.50 -4.02
CA GLY A 557 -4.51 15.50 -3.07
C GLY A 557 -4.14 15.85 -1.63
N SER A 558 -2.84 15.97 -1.29
CA SER A 558 -2.38 16.43 0.02
C SER A 558 -2.12 17.95 0.03
N GLU A 559 -2.87 18.68 0.83
CA GLU A 559 -2.71 20.14 0.95
C GLU A 559 -1.38 20.54 1.61
N GLU A 560 -0.95 19.77 2.60
CA GLU A 560 0.35 19.98 3.27
C GLU A 560 1.52 19.96 2.26
N HIS A 561 1.53 18.99 1.36
CA HIS A 561 2.55 18.88 0.32
C HIS A 561 2.39 19.93 -0.79
N SER A 562 1.17 20.36 -1.07
CA SER A 562 0.91 21.48 -2.00
C SER A 562 1.54 22.76 -1.48
N ARG A 563 1.49 23.03 -0.15
CA ARG A 563 2.19 24.15 0.48
C ARG A 563 3.71 24.04 0.35
N LEU A 564 4.28 22.85 0.53
CA LEU A 564 5.70 22.64 0.28
C LEU A 564 6.06 23.03 -1.16
N PHE A 565 5.34 22.53 -2.15
CA PHE A 565 5.61 22.83 -3.56
C PHE A 565 5.48 24.33 -3.90
N ALA A 566 4.64 25.07 -3.18
CA ALA A 566 4.59 26.53 -3.28
C ALA A 566 5.87 27.18 -2.71
N LEU A 567 6.36 26.70 -1.57
CA LEU A 567 7.61 27.19 -0.96
C LEU A 567 8.83 26.86 -1.82
N LEU A 568 8.87 25.70 -2.46
CA LEU A 568 9.96 25.32 -3.37
C LEU A 568 10.14 26.24 -4.57
N LYS A 569 9.20 27.13 -4.86
CA LYS A 569 9.29 28.19 -5.87
C LYS A 569 9.80 29.54 -5.29
N THR A 570 10.33 29.52 -4.09
CA THR A 570 10.92 30.68 -3.42
C THR A 570 12.37 30.39 -3.06
N PRO A 571 13.21 31.44 -2.90
CA PRO A 571 14.59 31.27 -2.46
C PRO A 571 14.69 30.62 -1.08
N GLY A 572 15.46 29.55 -0.98
CA GLY A 572 15.65 28.79 0.26
C GLY A 572 16.43 27.51 0.06
N LYS A 573 16.30 26.58 1.00
CA LYS A 573 16.96 25.27 0.97
C LYS A 573 16.01 24.18 1.42
N LEU A 574 15.91 23.13 0.60
CA LEU A 574 15.26 21.88 0.97
C LEU A 574 16.32 20.90 1.47
N LEU A 575 16.17 20.47 2.71
CA LEU A 575 16.97 19.44 3.35
C LEU A 575 16.21 18.13 3.35
N LEU A 576 16.82 17.05 2.85
CA LEU A 576 16.24 15.71 2.76
C LEU A 576 17.14 14.72 3.49
N ARG A 577 16.60 13.92 4.39
CA ARG A 577 17.31 12.86 5.12
C ARG A 577 16.65 11.51 4.92
N ALA A 578 17.43 10.52 4.55
CA ALA A 578 16.95 9.16 4.34
C ALA A 578 18.08 8.14 4.52
N GLN A 579 17.72 6.87 4.49
CA GLN A 579 18.63 5.76 4.28
C GLN A 579 18.24 5.02 3.02
N LEU A 580 19.22 4.50 2.27
CA LEU A 580 18.97 3.75 1.05
C LEU A 580 19.35 2.28 1.24
N ASP A 581 18.38 1.41 0.94
CA ASP A 581 18.65 -0.02 0.79
C ASP A 581 19.05 -0.30 -0.66
N LEU A 582 20.34 -0.51 -0.87
CA LEU A 582 20.94 -0.73 -2.19
C LEU A 582 21.34 -2.20 -2.40
N HIS A 583 20.80 -3.12 -1.59
CA HIS A 583 21.12 -4.54 -1.69
C HIS A 583 20.30 -5.24 -2.79
N LEU A 584 20.93 -6.08 -3.59
CA LEU A 584 20.31 -6.87 -4.66
C LEU A 584 19.46 -6.01 -5.62
N MET A 585 20.07 -4.99 -6.20
CA MET A 585 19.37 -4.04 -7.07
C MET A 585 18.99 -4.63 -8.44
N LEU A 586 19.85 -5.48 -9.01
CA LEU A 586 19.63 -6.18 -10.29
C LEU A 586 19.26 -7.65 -10.06
N ARG A 587 18.34 -7.91 -9.13
CA ARG A 587 17.97 -9.28 -8.78
C ARG A 587 16.47 -9.38 -8.61
N THR A 588 15.89 -10.45 -9.08
CA THR A 588 14.49 -10.78 -8.84
C THR A 588 14.25 -10.92 -7.33
N ALA A 589 13.21 -10.28 -6.84
CA ALA A 589 12.81 -10.41 -5.44
C ALA A 589 12.16 -11.79 -5.22
N ILE A 590 12.75 -12.60 -4.34
CA ILE A 590 12.23 -13.92 -3.97
C ILE A 590 11.59 -13.89 -2.58
N GLN A 591 10.74 -14.86 -2.30
CA GLN A 591 10.07 -14.96 -1.02
C GLN A 591 11.04 -15.22 0.13
N PRO A 592 10.75 -14.73 1.35
CA PRO A 592 11.58 -15.02 2.51
C PRO A 592 11.73 -16.52 2.73
N GLY A 593 12.97 -17.00 2.88
CA GLY A 593 13.30 -18.41 3.05
C GLY A 593 13.49 -19.19 1.74
N ALA A 594 13.13 -18.67 0.60
CA ALA A 594 13.48 -19.22 -0.70
C ALA A 594 15.00 -19.07 -0.94
N LYS A 595 15.57 -20.03 -1.65
CA LYS A 595 17.01 -20.04 -1.98
C LYS A 595 17.19 -20.38 -3.44
N LEU A 596 18.05 -19.61 -4.08
CA LEU A 596 18.66 -20.01 -5.34
C LEU A 596 19.79 -21.02 -5.08
N ASP A 597 20.12 -21.81 -6.06
CA ASP A 597 21.23 -22.78 -6.01
C ASP A 597 22.60 -22.17 -6.34
N PHE A 598 22.65 -20.85 -6.47
CA PHE A 598 23.84 -20.06 -6.77
C PHE A 598 23.81 -18.75 -5.99
N GLU A 599 25.00 -18.13 -5.84
CA GLU A 599 25.16 -16.81 -5.22
C GLU A 599 25.40 -15.76 -6.30
N TYR A 600 24.79 -14.61 -6.11
CA TYR A 600 25.09 -13.45 -6.94
C TYR A 600 26.39 -12.78 -6.51
N PRO A 601 27.18 -12.25 -7.46
CA PRO A 601 28.32 -11.42 -7.10
C PRO A 601 27.90 -10.14 -6.38
N SER A 602 28.80 -9.57 -5.57
CA SER A 602 28.58 -8.29 -4.93
C SER A 602 28.31 -7.20 -5.98
N GLU A 603 27.33 -6.38 -5.72
CA GLU A 603 26.97 -5.26 -6.58
C GLU A 603 27.67 -3.98 -6.15
N THR A 604 28.33 -3.30 -7.09
CA THR A 604 28.74 -1.91 -6.93
C THR A 604 27.65 -1.01 -7.48
N VAL A 605 26.95 -0.33 -6.60
CA VAL A 605 25.81 0.53 -6.97
C VAL A 605 26.20 1.99 -6.96
N THR A 606 25.87 2.69 -8.03
CA THR A 606 26.01 4.15 -8.13
C THR A 606 24.61 4.77 -8.14
N VAL A 607 24.38 5.72 -7.25
CA VAL A 607 23.18 6.57 -7.25
C VAL A 607 23.57 7.94 -7.78
N ALA A 608 22.82 8.41 -8.77
CA ALA A 608 23.00 9.72 -9.37
C ALA A 608 21.85 10.66 -8.94
N LEU A 609 22.24 11.84 -8.47
CA LEU A 609 21.35 12.92 -8.07
C LEU A 609 21.56 14.10 -9.03
N LYS A 610 20.50 14.55 -9.70
CA LYS A 610 20.52 15.70 -10.61
C LYS A 610 19.41 16.68 -10.24
N SER A 611 19.71 17.97 -10.23
CA SER A 611 18.79 18.98 -9.72
C SER A 611 18.79 20.26 -10.58
N GLY A 612 17.69 21.02 -10.48
CA GLY A 612 17.59 22.37 -11.07
C GLY A 612 18.37 23.42 -10.27
N GLY A 613 18.62 23.20 -8.98
CA GLY A 613 19.36 24.09 -8.09
C GLY A 613 20.69 23.50 -7.63
N LYS A 614 21.49 24.29 -6.88
CA LYS A 614 22.73 23.79 -6.28
C LYS A 614 22.45 22.66 -5.32
N LEU A 615 23.27 21.60 -5.41
CA LEU A 615 23.10 20.36 -4.68
C LEU A 615 24.31 20.07 -3.80
N ASP A 616 24.05 19.72 -2.55
CA ASP A 616 25.06 19.21 -1.62
C ASP A 616 24.60 17.86 -1.02
N LEU A 617 25.57 16.97 -0.75
CA LEU A 617 25.31 15.63 -0.22
C LEU A 617 26.28 15.35 0.94
N LYS A 618 25.72 14.84 2.04
CA LYS A 618 26.47 14.18 3.11
C LYS A 618 26.06 12.71 3.21
N THR A 619 27.01 11.84 3.44
CA THR A 619 26.79 10.39 3.55
C THR A 619 27.83 9.76 4.47
N GLY A 620 27.72 8.45 4.73
CA GLY A 620 28.69 7.70 5.53
C GLY A 620 30.09 7.66 4.92
N SER A 621 31.11 7.47 5.74
CA SER A 621 32.52 7.46 5.35
C SER A 621 32.93 6.33 4.38
N SER A 622 32.11 5.29 4.25
CA SER A 622 32.38 4.15 3.33
C SER A 622 31.86 4.38 1.91
N VAL A 623 31.34 5.56 1.60
CA VAL A 623 30.70 5.89 0.33
C VAL A 623 31.56 6.86 -0.45
N ALA A 624 31.89 6.53 -1.69
CA ALA A 624 32.65 7.40 -2.59
C ALA A 624 31.71 8.40 -3.28
N VAL A 625 31.86 9.69 -2.96
CA VAL A 625 31.08 10.78 -3.55
C VAL A 625 31.89 11.47 -4.65
N LYS A 626 31.28 11.61 -5.82
CA LYS A 626 31.83 12.33 -6.98
C LYS A 626 30.91 13.48 -7.33
N ARG A 627 31.39 14.73 -7.19
CA ARG A 627 30.72 15.91 -7.73
C ARG A 627 31.00 16.01 -9.23
N VAL A 628 29.95 15.97 -10.03
CA VAL A 628 29.98 16.12 -11.49
C VAL A 628 29.85 17.60 -11.85
N SER A 629 28.91 18.29 -11.17
CA SER A 629 28.69 19.73 -11.28
C SER A 629 28.06 20.28 -9.99
N ASP A 630 27.72 21.58 -9.96
CA ASP A 630 26.94 22.15 -8.84
C ASP A 630 25.50 21.57 -8.77
N HIS A 631 25.03 20.96 -9.88
CA HIS A 631 23.68 20.43 -10.05
C HIS A 631 23.65 18.90 -10.16
N GLU A 632 24.81 18.23 -10.10
CA GLU A 632 24.89 16.78 -10.26
C GLU A 632 25.95 16.15 -9.37
N LEU A 633 25.51 15.19 -8.58
CA LEU A 633 26.34 14.41 -7.67
C LEU A 633 26.06 12.93 -7.87
N ASN A 634 27.13 12.13 -7.90
CA ASN A 634 27.04 10.68 -7.87
C ASN A 634 27.69 10.15 -6.61
N PHE A 635 27.14 9.10 -6.04
CA PHE A 635 27.82 8.36 -5.00
C PHE A 635 27.79 6.87 -5.27
N THR A 636 28.88 6.20 -4.97
CA THR A 636 29.10 4.78 -5.26
C THR A 636 29.46 4.01 -4.00
N THR A 637 28.86 2.84 -3.85
CA THR A 637 29.11 1.95 -2.70
C THR A 637 29.01 0.49 -3.12
N GLU A 638 29.71 -0.39 -2.41
CA GLU A 638 29.42 -1.82 -2.43
C GLU A 638 28.13 -2.09 -1.66
N SER A 639 27.23 -2.79 -2.30
CA SER A 639 25.97 -3.18 -1.73
C SER A 639 26.13 -4.37 -0.76
N ARG A 640 25.51 -4.29 0.42
CA ARG A 640 25.54 -5.35 1.43
C ARG A 640 24.20 -5.49 2.11
N GLU A 641 23.81 -6.71 2.42
CA GLU A 641 22.60 -7.00 3.16
C GLU A 641 22.57 -6.28 4.52
N ASN A 642 21.41 -5.74 4.88
CA ASN A 642 21.17 -5.04 6.14
C ASN A 642 22.11 -3.87 6.45
N LYS A 643 22.82 -3.33 5.43
CA LYS A 643 23.66 -2.14 5.54
C LYS A 643 23.15 -1.04 4.64
N TRP A 644 22.24 -0.25 5.20
CA TRP A 644 21.65 0.89 4.48
C TRP A 644 22.58 2.10 4.49
N VAL A 645 22.51 2.88 3.42
CA VAL A 645 23.36 4.05 3.21
C VAL A 645 22.65 5.29 3.72
N PRO A 646 23.08 5.92 4.81
CA PRO A 646 22.50 7.17 5.27
C PRO A 646 22.91 8.32 4.34
N ILE A 647 21.93 9.16 3.98
CA ILE A 647 22.15 10.33 3.14
C ILE A 647 21.44 11.56 3.72
N GLU A 648 22.11 12.70 3.56
CA GLU A 648 21.53 14.03 3.76
C GLU A 648 21.78 14.84 2.48
N VAL A 649 20.71 15.23 1.81
CA VAL A 649 20.74 16.00 0.57
C VAL A 649 20.22 17.40 0.85
N VAL A 650 20.96 18.43 0.40
CA VAL A 650 20.55 19.83 0.48
C VAL A 650 20.41 20.37 -0.94
N LEU A 651 19.20 20.78 -1.29
CA LEU A 651 18.84 21.38 -2.56
C LEU A 651 18.54 22.87 -2.36
N ALA A 652 19.25 23.74 -3.07
CA ALA A 652 18.91 25.15 -3.13
C ALA A 652 17.67 25.36 -4.02
N THR A 653 16.70 26.13 -3.52
CA THR A 653 15.47 26.49 -4.25
C THR A 653 15.49 27.97 -4.65
N GLY A 654 14.68 28.33 -5.63
CA GLY A 654 14.61 29.70 -6.18
C GLY A 654 13.23 29.95 -6.81
N THR A 655 13.15 30.91 -7.72
CA THR A 655 11.90 31.26 -8.42
C THR A 655 11.51 30.27 -9.53
N ALA A 656 12.46 29.45 -10.00
CA ALA A 656 12.19 28.37 -10.94
C ALA A 656 11.58 27.15 -10.20
N GLU A 657 10.89 26.29 -10.94
CA GLU A 657 10.38 25.05 -10.36
C GLU A 657 11.55 24.16 -9.92
N ALA A 658 11.53 23.77 -8.65
CA ALA A 658 12.56 22.91 -8.10
C ALA A 658 12.41 21.48 -8.65
N SER A 659 13.53 20.89 -9.07
CA SER A 659 13.64 19.49 -9.47
C SER A 659 14.78 18.79 -8.75
N LEU A 660 14.58 17.53 -8.44
CA LEU A 660 15.60 16.59 -8.00
C LEU A 660 15.26 15.24 -8.63
N ASP A 661 16.04 14.82 -9.60
CA ASP A 661 15.94 13.52 -10.26
C ASP A 661 16.89 12.55 -9.56
N VAL A 662 16.40 11.35 -9.28
CA VAL A 662 17.16 10.31 -8.60
C VAL A 662 17.16 9.04 -9.45
N SER A 663 18.36 8.58 -9.80
CA SER A 663 18.52 7.35 -10.55
C SER A 663 19.66 6.49 -9.99
N TRP A 664 19.67 5.23 -10.39
CA TRP A 664 20.74 4.32 -10.01
C TRP A 664 21.16 3.42 -11.18
N PHE A 665 22.39 2.92 -11.10
CA PHE A 665 22.94 1.92 -12.00
C PHE A 665 24.04 1.12 -11.26
N THR A 666 24.49 0.03 -11.84
CA THR A 666 25.53 -0.80 -11.24
C THR A 666 26.77 -0.88 -12.12
N GLY A 667 27.84 -1.45 -11.59
CA GLY A 667 29.05 -1.77 -12.37
C GLY A 667 28.79 -2.82 -13.47
N GLU A 668 27.75 -3.65 -13.32
CA GLU A 668 27.38 -4.66 -14.32
C GLU A 668 26.52 -4.08 -15.45
N ASP A 669 25.71 -3.07 -15.12
CA ASP A 669 24.79 -2.41 -16.06
C ASP A 669 24.68 -0.92 -15.79
N ILE A 670 25.22 -0.12 -16.69
CA ILE A 670 25.25 1.36 -16.57
C ILE A 670 23.95 2.05 -16.99
N ARG A 671 22.92 1.29 -17.39
CA ARG A 671 21.62 1.86 -17.74
C ARG A 671 20.96 2.42 -16.47
N SER A 672 20.59 3.70 -16.53
CA SER A 672 19.88 4.36 -15.42
C SER A 672 18.49 3.78 -15.19
N ARG A 673 18.12 3.64 -13.92
CA ARG A 673 16.80 3.18 -13.46
C ARG A 673 16.28 4.09 -12.36
N ALA A 674 14.97 4.21 -12.26
CA ALA A 674 14.33 4.91 -11.14
C ALA A 674 14.58 4.14 -9.83
N LEU A 675 14.84 4.87 -8.76
CA LEU A 675 14.92 4.28 -7.43
C LEU A 675 13.50 3.97 -6.94
N LEU A 676 13.23 2.74 -6.53
CA LEU A 676 11.90 2.34 -6.10
C LEU A 676 11.60 2.82 -4.67
N THR A 677 10.33 3.12 -4.36
CA THR A 677 9.92 3.62 -3.04
C THR A 677 10.40 2.74 -1.88
N ARG A 678 10.34 1.41 -2.05
CA ARG A 678 10.80 0.44 -1.04
C ARG A 678 12.30 0.53 -0.69
N ARG A 679 13.09 1.22 -1.50
CA ARG A 679 14.54 1.41 -1.33
C ARG A 679 14.89 2.67 -0.54
N VAL A 680 13.91 3.53 -0.28
CA VAL A 680 14.11 4.79 0.42
C VAL A 680 13.46 4.70 1.80
N LEU A 681 14.26 4.73 2.84
CA LEU A 681 13.84 4.47 4.21
C LEU A 681 14.09 5.70 5.09
N LEU A 682 13.24 5.89 6.10
CA LEU A 682 13.40 6.96 7.08
C LEU A 682 14.76 6.87 7.80
N PRO A 683 15.39 7.99 8.17
CA PRO A 683 16.77 8.00 8.68
C PRO A 683 16.95 7.25 10.00
N TRP A 684 15.88 7.03 10.75
CA TRP A 684 15.86 6.27 12.00
C TRP A 684 15.38 4.83 11.86
N ALA A 685 14.97 4.40 10.65
CA ALA A 685 14.57 3.03 10.38
C ALA A 685 15.76 2.06 10.55
N ARG A 686 15.45 0.84 10.96
CA ARG A 686 16.43 -0.26 11.14
C ARG A 686 15.98 -1.50 10.39
N PRO A 687 16.92 -2.31 9.89
CA PRO A 687 16.58 -3.62 9.36
C PRO A 687 15.82 -4.47 10.39
N PRO A 688 14.90 -5.35 9.95
CA PRO A 688 14.20 -6.27 10.83
C PRO A 688 15.19 -7.19 11.55
N SER A 689 15.06 -7.31 12.85
CA SER A 689 15.98 -8.10 13.68
C SER A 689 15.68 -9.62 13.69
N GLY A 690 14.60 -10.06 13.04
CA GLY A 690 14.20 -11.47 12.97
C GLY A 690 13.78 -12.11 14.31
N GLY A 691 13.72 -11.35 15.39
CA GLY A 691 13.30 -11.77 16.72
C GLY A 691 12.13 -10.94 17.26
N ALA A 692 11.53 -11.37 18.37
CA ALA A 692 10.55 -10.54 19.08
C ALA A 692 11.15 -9.17 19.42
N PRO A 693 10.38 -8.06 19.31
CA PRO A 693 10.91 -6.73 19.58
C PRO A 693 11.54 -6.69 20.98
N ALA A 694 12.84 -6.38 21.02
CA ALA A 694 13.54 -6.22 22.28
C ALA A 694 12.89 -5.06 23.04
N THR A 695 12.53 -5.31 24.31
CA THR A 695 12.09 -4.24 25.21
C THR A 695 13.27 -3.29 25.39
N MET A 696 13.28 -2.20 24.66
CA MET A 696 14.37 -1.23 24.73
C MET A 696 14.29 -0.51 26.07
N VAL A 697 15.32 -0.66 26.88
CA VAL A 697 15.51 0.22 28.05
C VAL A 697 15.68 1.64 27.51
N ARG A 698 14.67 2.46 27.74
CA ARG A 698 14.57 3.79 27.18
C ARG A 698 15.57 4.70 27.88
N LYS A 699 16.56 5.18 27.16
CA LYS A 699 17.44 6.28 27.58
C LYS A 699 16.96 7.58 26.95
N ILE A 700 16.73 8.58 27.76
CA ILE A 700 16.32 9.94 27.32
C ILE A 700 17.44 10.90 27.72
N PRO A 701 18.43 11.13 26.85
CA PRO A 701 19.58 11.99 27.18
C PRO A 701 19.19 13.43 27.53
N GLU A 702 18.10 13.92 26.94
CA GLU A 702 17.63 15.30 27.05
C GLU A 702 17.19 15.66 28.46
N ILE A 703 16.73 14.69 29.25
CA ILE A 703 16.31 14.90 30.64
C ILE A 703 17.41 14.54 31.64
N ALA A 704 18.64 14.27 31.19
CA ALA A 704 19.76 13.96 32.09
C ALA A 704 19.99 15.11 33.10
N GLY A 705 19.97 14.80 34.39
CA GLY A 705 20.04 15.79 35.47
C GLY A 705 18.71 16.43 35.86
N GLY A 706 17.59 15.99 35.27
CA GLY A 706 16.25 16.37 35.69
C GLY A 706 15.84 15.64 36.98
N ASP A 707 14.99 16.29 37.79
CA ASP A 707 14.50 15.79 39.06
C ASP A 707 13.00 15.57 39.00
N TRP A 708 12.57 14.35 39.27
CA TRP A 708 11.15 13.95 39.19
C TRP A 708 10.24 14.68 40.18
N GLN A 709 10.72 14.90 41.40
CA GLN A 709 9.92 15.55 42.45
C GLN A 709 9.71 17.03 42.15
N ARG A 710 10.77 17.75 41.71
CA ARG A 710 10.63 19.13 41.27
C ARG A 710 9.74 19.22 40.02
N GLY A 711 9.84 18.28 39.10
CA GLY A 711 8.94 18.22 37.98
C GLY A 711 7.48 18.03 38.34
N ARG A 712 7.19 17.18 39.35
CA ARG A 712 5.86 17.03 39.89
C ARG A 712 5.34 18.33 40.51
N GLN A 713 6.19 19.04 41.29
CA GLN A 713 5.84 20.35 41.88
C GLN A 713 5.50 21.37 40.80
N LEU A 714 6.24 21.40 39.70
CA LEU A 714 5.94 22.29 38.57
C LEU A 714 4.59 21.93 37.92
N PHE A 715 4.33 20.66 37.69
CA PHE A 715 3.09 20.18 37.06
C PHE A 715 1.83 20.54 37.85
N PHE A 716 1.89 20.39 39.17
CA PHE A 716 0.77 20.68 40.07
C PHE A 716 0.78 22.13 40.62
N GLY A 717 1.88 22.84 40.42
CA GLY A 717 2.05 24.23 40.86
C GLY A 717 1.39 25.25 39.94
N GLU A 718 1.29 26.48 40.41
CA GLU A 718 0.64 27.57 39.65
C GLU A 718 1.46 28.04 38.41
N GLN A 719 2.78 27.82 38.40
CA GLN A 719 3.66 28.30 37.35
C GLN A 719 3.36 27.58 36.02
N ALA A 720 3.24 26.25 36.02
CA ALA A 720 2.90 25.45 34.85
C ALA A 720 1.39 25.16 34.76
N ALA A 721 0.75 25.01 35.94
CA ALA A 721 -0.70 24.76 36.07
C ALA A 721 -1.28 23.64 35.21
N CYS A 722 -0.46 22.67 34.79
CA CYS A 722 -0.84 21.58 33.88
C CYS A 722 -1.98 20.74 34.47
N SER A 723 -1.94 20.51 35.79
CA SER A 723 -2.93 19.75 36.55
C SER A 723 -4.33 20.36 36.56
N LYS A 724 -4.50 21.63 36.20
CA LYS A 724 -5.85 22.24 36.10
C LYS A 724 -6.65 21.61 34.95
N CYS A 725 -5.97 21.19 33.91
CA CYS A 725 -6.57 20.61 32.73
C CYS A 725 -6.29 19.10 32.56
N HIS A 726 -5.08 18.68 32.93
CA HIS A 726 -4.60 17.32 32.66
C HIS A 726 -4.56 16.44 33.89
N LYS A 727 -5.02 15.22 33.73
CA LYS A 727 -4.83 14.12 34.66
C LYS A 727 -3.48 13.44 34.38
N VAL A 728 -2.76 13.07 35.41
CA VAL A 728 -1.59 12.20 35.35
C VAL A 728 -1.56 11.28 36.57
N ARG A 729 -1.41 9.96 36.36
CA ARG A 729 -1.36 8.96 37.44
C ARG A 729 -2.50 9.13 38.47
N GLU A 730 -3.71 9.24 37.99
CA GLU A 730 -4.96 9.41 38.69
C GLU A 730 -5.18 10.80 39.37
N GLU A 731 -4.23 11.74 39.30
CA GLU A 731 -4.35 13.09 39.89
C GLU A 731 -4.45 14.18 38.79
N GLY A 732 -5.34 15.16 38.95
CA GLY A 732 -5.49 16.32 38.10
C GLY A 732 -6.83 16.47 37.40
N GLY A 733 -6.92 17.40 36.44
CA GLY A 733 -8.14 17.77 35.73
C GLY A 733 -8.48 16.87 34.55
N LEU A 734 -9.74 16.96 34.10
CA LEU A 734 -10.27 16.16 32.99
C LEU A 734 -10.55 16.94 31.71
N ILE A 735 -10.17 18.22 31.65
CA ILE A 735 -10.41 19.09 30.49
C ILE A 735 -9.48 18.69 29.34
N GLY A 736 -8.20 18.46 29.65
CA GLY A 736 -7.22 17.94 28.71
C GLY A 736 -7.14 16.40 28.71
N PRO A 737 -6.39 15.79 27.80
CA PRO A 737 -6.14 14.36 27.81
C PRO A 737 -5.36 13.90 29.06
N ASP A 738 -5.56 12.63 29.46
CA ASP A 738 -4.77 11.97 30.50
C ASP A 738 -3.33 11.79 29.99
N LEU A 739 -2.36 12.23 30.76
CA LEU A 739 -0.93 12.19 30.43
C LEU A 739 -0.18 11.01 31.06
N SER A 740 -0.88 10.09 31.72
CA SER A 740 -0.27 8.96 32.44
C SER A 740 0.55 8.03 31.52
N ASN A 741 0.27 8.00 30.23
CA ASN A 741 0.96 7.17 29.24
C ASN A 741 2.11 7.89 28.53
N LEU A 742 2.44 9.12 28.88
CA LEU A 742 3.60 9.83 28.31
C LEU A 742 4.93 9.13 28.58
N VAL A 743 4.99 8.30 29.64
CA VAL A 743 6.15 7.45 29.92
C VAL A 743 6.54 6.50 28.77
N PHE A 744 5.64 6.26 27.83
CA PHE A 744 5.89 5.46 26.63
C PHE A 744 6.25 6.30 25.38
N ARG A 745 6.22 7.64 25.48
CA ARG A 745 6.45 8.56 24.36
C ARG A 745 7.87 9.13 24.38
N ASP A 746 8.42 9.44 23.20
CA ASP A 746 9.74 10.09 23.10
C ASP A 746 9.68 11.56 23.48
N TYR A 747 10.87 12.08 23.86
CA TYR A 747 11.03 13.46 24.32
C TYR A 747 10.58 14.48 23.28
N ALA A 748 11.00 14.29 22.02
CA ALA A 748 10.75 15.26 20.95
C ALA A 748 9.24 15.39 20.64
N SER A 749 8.51 14.29 20.63
CA SER A 749 7.07 14.31 20.38
C SER A 749 6.30 14.99 21.51
N VAL A 750 6.67 14.75 22.78
CA VAL A 750 6.02 15.41 23.91
C VAL A 750 6.35 16.90 23.96
N MET A 751 7.62 17.28 23.69
CA MET A 751 8.00 18.68 23.55
C MET A 751 7.20 19.39 22.45
N LYS A 752 7.03 18.74 21.30
CA LYS A 752 6.24 19.29 20.19
C LYS A 752 4.79 19.56 20.61
N ASP A 753 4.15 18.60 21.30
CA ASP A 753 2.77 18.76 21.75
C ASP A 753 2.61 19.91 22.75
N ILE A 754 3.60 20.12 23.62
CA ILE A 754 3.56 21.23 24.58
C ILE A 754 3.82 22.57 23.88
N MET A 755 4.74 22.60 22.91
CA MET A 755 5.11 23.84 22.21
C MET A 755 4.10 24.21 21.10
N GLN A 756 3.45 23.23 20.50
CA GLN A 756 2.51 23.37 19.39
C GLN A 756 1.20 22.62 19.67
N PRO A 757 0.45 22.99 20.70
CA PRO A 757 -0.70 22.21 21.19
C PRO A 757 -1.87 22.15 20.18
N SER A 758 -1.86 23.01 19.18
CA SER A 758 -2.84 23.00 18.08
C SER A 758 -2.39 22.17 16.89
N ALA A 759 -1.15 21.65 16.85
CA ALA A 759 -0.65 20.88 15.71
C ALA A 759 -1.36 19.53 15.51
N ALA A 760 -1.86 18.94 16.63
CA ALA A 760 -2.70 17.73 16.59
C ALA A 760 -3.56 17.69 17.86
N ILE A 761 -4.87 17.90 17.72
CA ILE A 761 -5.81 17.97 18.83
C ILE A 761 -6.48 16.62 19.01
N ASN A 762 -6.51 16.11 20.26
CA ASN A 762 -7.27 14.91 20.60
C ASN A 762 -8.78 15.15 20.33
N PRO A 763 -9.46 14.34 19.51
CA PRO A 763 -10.87 14.53 19.17
C PRO A 763 -11.81 14.57 20.38
N ASP A 764 -11.45 13.88 21.48
CA ASP A 764 -12.22 13.88 22.71
C ASP A 764 -12.06 15.19 23.51
N ARG A 765 -11.10 16.04 23.14
CA ARG A 765 -10.70 17.26 23.82
C ARG A 765 -10.69 18.47 22.89
N ILE A 766 -11.44 18.41 21.79
CA ILE A 766 -11.64 19.55 20.89
C ILE A 766 -12.40 20.64 21.67
N ALA A 767 -11.91 21.85 21.59
CA ALA A 767 -12.63 23.01 22.07
C ALA A 767 -13.81 23.35 21.14
N TYR A 768 -14.89 23.80 21.71
CA TYR A 768 -16.04 24.30 20.98
C TYR A 768 -16.32 25.77 21.33
N ASN A 769 -16.66 26.56 20.33
CA ASN A 769 -17.20 27.89 20.47
C ASN A 769 -18.72 27.77 20.45
N VAL A 770 -19.35 28.13 21.56
CA VAL A 770 -20.80 28.09 21.75
C VAL A 770 -21.32 29.52 21.71
N GLU A 771 -22.14 29.82 20.72
CA GLU A 771 -22.91 31.06 20.66
C GLU A 771 -24.26 30.85 21.35
N LEU A 772 -24.63 31.74 22.25
CA LEU A 772 -25.88 31.69 22.98
C LEU A 772 -26.93 32.58 22.33
N LYS A 773 -28.20 32.24 22.50
CA LYS A 773 -29.32 33.03 21.92
C LYS A 773 -29.45 34.40 22.55
N ASP A 774 -28.89 34.62 23.73
CA ASP A 774 -28.82 35.90 24.40
C ASP A 774 -27.67 36.80 23.89
N GLY A 775 -26.90 36.34 22.92
CA GLY A 775 -25.78 37.06 22.33
C GLY A 775 -24.44 36.77 23.02
N GLY A 776 -24.42 36.00 24.10
CA GLY A 776 -23.19 35.55 24.76
C GLY A 776 -22.42 34.54 23.94
N SER A 777 -21.10 34.45 24.16
CA SER A 777 -20.24 33.41 23.54
C SER A 777 -19.34 32.79 24.60
N VAL A 778 -19.24 31.45 24.57
CA VAL A 778 -18.41 30.67 25.50
C VAL A 778 -17.60 29.65 24.77
N SER A 779 -16.33 29.48 25.14
CA SER A 779 -15.46 28.44 24.58
C SER A 779 -15.07 27.43 25.64
N GLY A 780 -15.05 26.14 25.31
CA GLY A 780 -14.68 25.08 26.22
C GLY A 780 -14.62 23.71 25.56
N VAL A 781 -14.09 22.72 26.29
CA VAL A 781 -14.15 21.32 25.89
C VAL A 781 -15.47 20.73 26.41
N VAL A 782 -16.19 20.00 25.57
CA VAL A 782 -17.42 19.31 25.98
C VAL A 782 -17.06 18.13 26.88
N LEU A 783 -17.36 18.23 28.16
CA LEU A 783 -17.14 17.19 29.16
C LEU A 783 -18.33 16.25 29.26
N GLU A 784 -19.55 16.82 29.12
CA GLU A 784 -20.82 16.07 29.16
C GLU A 784 -21.81 16.69 28.18
N ASP A 785 -22.48 15.84 27.47
CA ASP A 785 -23.51 16.20 26.51
C ASP A 785 -24.74 15.31 26.73
N ASN A 786 -25.80 15.86 27.30
CA ASN A 786 -27.05 15.15 27.52
C ASN A 786 -28.19 15.84 26.75
N VAL A 787 -29.41 15.29 26.86
CA VAL A 787 -30.57 15.76 26.11
C VAL A 787 -30.89 17.24 26.40
N GLN A 788 -30.63 17.72 27.60
CA GLN A 788 -31.08 19.03 28.09
C GLN A 788 -29.95 20.06 28.20
N SER A 789 -28.73 19.62 28.49
CA SER A 789 -27.61 20.51 28.78
C SER A 789 -26.30 20.02 28.22
N LEU A 790 -25.39 20.98 28.08
CA LEU A 790 -24.00 20.80 27.66
C LEU A 790 -23.10 21.30 28.81
N THR A 791 -22.17 20.49 29.29
CA THR A 791 -21.17 20.90 30.27
C THR A 791 -19.86 21.14 29.56
N LEU A 792 -19.37 22.40 29.64
CA LEU A 792 -18.10 22.82 29.07
C LEU A 792 -17.03 22.94 30.15
N GLY A 793 -15.90 22.30 29.97
CA GLY A 793 -14.68 22.55 30.71
C GLY A 793 -13.95 23.75 30.15
N GLN A 794 -13.69 24.77 30.98
CA GLN A 794 -13.07 26.02 30.59
C GLN A 794 -11.58 26.07 30.87
N VAL A 795 -10.84 26.91 30.19
CA VAL A 795 -9.38 27.10 30.36
C VAL A 795 -9.01 27.50 31.79
N THR A 796 -9.90 28.09 32.53
CA THR A 796 -9.73 28.43 33.96
C THR A 796 -9.74 27.20 34.88
N GLY A 797 -10.07 26.02 34.38
CA GLY A 797 -10.22 24.78 35.15
C GLY A 797 -11.62 24.58 35.75
N GLY A 798 -12.58 25.47 35.45
CA GLY A 798 -13.97 25.37 35.91
C GLY A 798 -14.87 24.71 34.87
N ASN A 799 -16.04 24.23 35.32
CA ASN A 799 -17.06 23.68 34.44
C ASN A 799 -18.23 24.66 34.34
N MET A 800 -18.74 24.85 33.12
CA MET A 800 -19.95 25.64 32.85
C MET A 800 -21.04 24.77 32.27
N VAL A 801 -22.22 24.78 32.87
CA VAL A 801 -23.40 24.07 32.36
C VAL A 801 -24.26 25.05 31.56
N ILE A 802 -24.53 24.70 30.30
CA ILE A 802 -25.32 25.47 29.37
C ILE A 802 -26.56 24.66 29.01
N GLN A 803 -27.74 25.28 29.13
CA GLN A 803 -28.98 24.66 28.63
C GLN A 803 -28.97 24.66 27.09
N LYS A 804 -29.22 23.52 26.47
CA LYS A 804 -29.24 23.40 25.00
C LYS A 804 -30.31 24.30 24.33
N SER A 805 -31.35 24.59 25.06
CA SER A 805 -32.38 25.54 24.62
C SER A 805 -31.87 26.95 24.41
N ASN A 806 -30.73 27.35 25.07
CA ASN A 806 -30.10 28.64 24.90
C ASN A 806 -28.94 28.63 23.88
N VAL A 807 -28.56 27.48 23.32
CA VAL A 807 -27.51 27.38 22.31
C VAL A 807 -28.06 27.84 20.95
N ALA A 808 -27.39 28.84 20.37
CA ALA A 808 -27.67 29.31 18.99
C ALA A 808 -26.80 28.57 17.98
N SER A 809 -25.49 28.42 18.26
CA SER A 809 -24.58 27.60 17.43
C SER A 809 -23.50 26.92 18.29
N LEU A 810 -22.99 25.79 17.81
CA LEU A 810 -21.90 25.01 18.40
C LEU A 810 -20.90 24.66 17.28
N LYS A 811 -19.71 25.26 17.32
CA LYS A 811 -18.68 25.07 16.28
C LYS A 811 -17.38 24.55 16.91
N ALA A 812 -16.84 23.47 16.34
CA ALA A 812 -15.52 22.97 16.73
C ALA A 812 -14.43 24.02 16.41
N SER A 813 -13.51 24.21 17.36
CA SER A 813 -12.36 25.09 17.21
C SER A 813 -11.18 24.34 16.59
N ALA A 814 -10.50 24.97 15.65
CA ALA A 814 -9.22 24.47 15.13
C ALA A 814 -8.03 24.77 16.06
N VAL A 815 -8.27 25.48 17.15
CA VAL A 815 -7.24 25.87 18.12
C VAL A 815 -7.50 25.15 19.45
N SER A 816 -6.42 24.58 20.02
CA SER A 816 -6.45 23.93 21.34
C SER A 816 -6.73 24.94 22.45
N LEU A 817 -7.40 24.52 23.52
CA LEU A 817 -7.49 25.32 24.77
C LEU A 817 -6.16 25.38 25.52
N MET A 818 -5.21 24.48 25.25
CA MET A 818 -3.90 24.52 25.85
C MET A 818 -3.12 25.73 25.33
N PRO A 819 -2.65 26.66 26.21
CA PRO A 819 -1.92 27.84 25.78
C PRO A 819 -0.58 27.47 25.14
N GLU A 820 -0.18 28.22 24.12
CA GLU A 820 1.19 28.22 23.60
C GLU A 820 2.14 28.96 24.55
N GLY A 821 3.43 28.63 24.47
CA GLY A 821 4.46 29.40 25.21
C GLY A 821 4.66 28.98 26.67
N LEU A 822 4.00 27.95 27.18
CA LEU A 822 4.12 27.49 28.55
C LEU A 822 5.57 27.19 29.00
N LEU A 823 6.35 26.59 28.12
CA LEU A 823 7.76 26.26 28.39
C LEU A 823 8.67 27.47 28.34
N GLN A 824 8.28 28.52 27.62
CA GLN A 824 9.07 29.76 27.53
C GLN A 824 9.15 30.52 28.88
N ALA A 825 8.14 30.32 29.75
CA ALA A 825 8.13 30.87 31.10
C ALA A 825 9.00 30.07 32.09
N MET A 826 9.64 28.97 31.62
CA MET A 826 10.45 28.07 32.46
C MET A 826 11.93 28.16 32.07
N ASN A 827 12.82 28.14 33.05
CA ASN A 827 14.24 28.02 32.78
C ASN A 827 14.57 26.57 32.31
N PRO A 828 15.75 26.33 31.66
CA PRO A 828 16.12 25.04 31.12
C PRO A 828 16.10 23.87 32.13
N GLN A 829 16.42 24.14 33.42
CA GLN A 829 16.36 23.12 34.47
C GLN A 829 14.91 22.74 34.79
N GLN A 830 14.03 23.72 34.87
CA GLN A 830 12.60 23.50 35.11
C GLN A 830 11.95 22.72 33.99
N GLN A 831 12.33 23.00 32.73
CA GLN A 831 11.86 22.20 31.57
C GLN A 831 12.32 20.75 31.68
N LYS A 832 13.60 20.52 32.06
CA LYS A 832 14.12 19.16 32.26
C LYS A 832 13.39 18.45 33.40
N ASP A 833 13.14 19.13 34.52
CA ASP A 833 12.46 18.54 35.65
C ASP A 833 11.01 18.16 35.30
N LEU A 834 10.28 19.04 34.62
CA LEU A 834 8.93 18.78 34.13
C LEU A 834 8.89 17.57 33.16
N MET A 835 9.80 17.55 32.20
CA MET A 835 9.88 16.45 31.24
C MET A 835 10.29 15.14 31.92
N THR A 836 11.12 15.17 32.94
CA THR A 836 11.47 14.00 33.75
C THR A 836 10.22 13.45 34.47
N PHE A 837 9.39 14.31 35.06
CA PHE A 837 8.13 13.90 35.68
C PHE A 837 7.16 13.28 34.68
N LEU A 838 7.05 13.83 33.47
CA LEU A 838 6.12 13.36 32.46
C LEU A 838 6.57 12.04 31.81
N LEU A 839 7.89 11.88 31.58
CA LEU A 839 8.45 10.82 30.74
C LEU A 839 9.03 9.64 31.52
N VAL A 840 9.16 9.74 32.86
CA VAL A 840 9.74 8.69 33.69
C VAL A 840 8.75 8.28 34.76
N ASP A 841 8.67 6.98 35.03
CA ASP A 841 7.88 6.50 36.18
C ASP A 841 8.41 7.07 37.47
N GLY A 842 7.50 7.38 38.39
CA GLY A 842 7.87 7.87 39.70
C GLY A 842 8.70 6.85 40.52
N PRO A 843 9.44 7.32 41.53
CA PRO A 843 10.12 6.42 42.45
C PRO A 843 9.12 5.39 43.01
N LYS A 844 9.44 4.09 42.92
CA LYS A 844 8.61 3.06 43.52
C LYS A 844 8.55 3.30 45.02
N ASP A 845 7.34 3.47 45.54
CA ASP A 845 7.07 3.60 46.95
C ASP A 845 7.47 2.29 47.65
N GLN A 846 8.59 2.28 48.36
CA GLN A 846 9.10 1.09 49.06
C GLN A 846 8.27 0.71 50.29
N THR A 847 7.15 1.42 50.55
CA THR A 847 6.34 1.22 51.77
C THR A 847 5.09 0.35 51.56
N LYS A 848 4.91 -0.22 50.37
CA LYS A 848 3.84 -1.22 50.09
C LYS A 848 4.46 -2.54 49.62
N GLN A 849 5.08 -3.25 50.55
CA GLN A 849 5.26 -4.70 50.52
C GLN A 849 4.49 -5.35 51.65
#